data_8202e4afd89dd5b659ba17de18ecef9c
#
_entry.id   8202e4afd89dd5b659ba17de18ecef9c
#
_cell.length_a   1.000
_cell.length_b   1.000
_cell.length_c   1.000
_cell.angle_alpha   90.00
_cell.angle_beta   90.00
_cell.angle_gamma   90.00
#
_symmetry.space_group_name_H-M   'P 1'
#
loop_
_entity.id
_entity.type
_entity.pdbx_description
1 polymer ?
#
loop_
_entity_poly.entity_id
_entity_poly.type
_entity_poly.pdbx_seq_one_letter_code
_entity_poly.pdbx_strand_id
1 'polypeptide(L)'
;VNNLDDNATYEVRVTATNHLGTSEMSKSYIASTTSVTPPSMQEYKLINRPTSENEIGTTHIVDVRNKKDENGWASQDDYLHYDSKYALVDGDFTTEWKVDNWDTGASYGADRGSEITFDDTYTIGSIGIGRTLQSGHYMGLYKVKVTYWDENDNKNVVYTESINEKWSNGNSYYMVKLNEPIRAKKIKVDTSGYGGSTQIISELKFYEYDTLSDDIKNLYEDDLRLVLKKSVTQDVLNELAKRLDTPDPISGEYHPDKDVLKKELDTAQKLFDDKEVSEKITTLDASIRTNNEGPSLGMGNSYQSLGSVARPSVDDKGTSKQIVVYMGSSDPNTRVDIVFLQNYGLPGSYMSKVQTVSPGRTEITIPSIISADVEKGGQVMARVTQGSTTANVQIRLSGVTEIPNLNVNNMINDTTKEKEVKDKIRNYISELKTYMNDINTLYPSEVSDKDKINNVYLYDEQTSPLNTTDIEGDRFTLTLPASEILKGIESGLEGNTEAQVNRVYDALLAWEQEVKVGFAKKGVFEEVQDFNGNGEIDDEDRAYFRKHRAPLTRLNIKYQRMMMGAAAYASNHHIGVGFSSSQYIQGVPYKFDENGKVTNADSAHLYGGLIGHEMGHVMDIGDRLYPETSNNLMTAITGTMLNENSPYFDSFKKVYEKVTSNTIGLSTDRTVVLNMLWQPYLAYEDNITYEMLFTDVDADLTNDSYFAKLNRAYREMSEEERVNGDRDQWLIRLSSKVVGKNLTDFYEAHGIIANETTLAYVSKFPKETKKIQYINDEARRQRIAGTADMEEVTTLSASFANGITTGSYVDSKEVKINLSVDKSNDRILGYEIYRNGEPCGFIERDKVNSQTVYTDTVENINNRVVEYKAVAYDYNLNPTNEVQLG
;
A
#
# COMPACT_ATOMS: atom_id res chain seq x y z
N VAL A 1 18.40 2.90 -4.24
CA VAL A 1 18.88 2.86 -2.85
C VAL A 1 17.96 3.77 -2.07
N ASN A 2 17.20 3.24 -1.13
CA ASN A 2 16.23 3.98 -0.31
C ASN A 2 16.86 4.31 1.04
N ASN A 3 16.29 5.31 1.75
CA ASN A 3 16.71 5.73 3.08
C ASN A 3 18.15 6.24 3.18
N LEU A 4 18.56 7.04 2.21
CA LEU A 4 19.80 7.80 2.30
C LEU A 4 19.54 9.11 3.07
N ASP A 5 20.52 9.53 3.89
CA ASP A 5 20.44 10.79 4.60
C ASP A 5 20.52 11.98 3.63
N ASP A 6 19.79 13.04 3.91
CA ASP A 6 19.84 14.29 3.13
C ASP A 6 21.21 14.98 3.26
N ASN A 7 21.67 15.60 2.19
CA ASN A 7 22.98 16.28 2.11
C ASN A 7 24.18 15.42 2.49
N ALA A 8 24.07 14.10 2.30
CA ALA A 8 25.14 13.16 2.57
C ALA A 8 25.86 12.72 1.30
N THR A 9 27.12 12.32 1.42
CA THR A 9 27.91 11.80 0.32
C THR A 9 28.15 10.30 0.50
N TYR A 10 27.81 9.52 -0.49
CA TYR A 10 27.88 8.06 -0.49
C TYR A 10 28.87 7.55 -1.54
N GLU A 11 29.59 6.51 -1.19
CA GLU A 11 30.34 5.72 -2.15
C GLU A 11 29.45 4.59 -2.66
N VAL A 12 29.07 4.63 -3.93
CA VAL A 12 28.18 3.64 -4.55
C VAL A 12 28.98 2.67 -5.39
N ARG A 13 28.75 1.36 -5.18
CA ARG A 13 29.28 0.28 -6.00
C ARG A 13 28.15 -0.65 -6.38
N VAL A 14 28.24 -1.27 -7.54
CA VAL A 14 27.19 -2.13 -8.09
C VAL A 14 27.73 -3.52 -8.36
N THR A 15 26.99 -4.54 -7.97
CA THR A 15 27.21 -5.92 -8.42
C THR A 15 26.00 -6.37 -9.25
N ALA A 16 26.24 -7.25 -10.21
CA ALA A 16 25.19 -7.91 -10.98
C ALA A 16 25.15 -9.39 -10.57
N THR A 17 23.96 -9.90 -10.29
CA THR A 17 23.77 -11.31 -9.90
C THR A 17 22.84 -12.00 -10.90
N ASN A 18 23.23 -13.19 -11.34
CA ASN A 18 22.38 -14.08 -12.13
C ASN A 18 22.45 -15.51 -11.59
N HIS A 19 21.86 -16.47 -12.27
CA HIS A 19 21.85 -17.89 -11.87
C HIS A 19 23.23 -18.56 -11.82
N LEU A 20 24.28 -17.93 -12.36
CA LEU A 20 25.65 -18.43 -12.36
C LEU A 20 26.51 -17.82 -11.25
N GLY A 21 26.05 -16.77 -10.61
CA GLY A 21 26.76 -16.09 -9.54
C GLY A 21 26.65 -14.57 -9.55
N THR A 22 27.43 -13.95 -8.67
CA THR A 22 27.49 -12.48 -8.54
C THR A 22 28.82 -11.99 -9.11
N SER A 23 28.76 -10.90 -9.88
CA SER A 23 29.95 -10.24 -10.42
C SER A 23 30.85 -9.64 -9.33
N GLU A 24 32.08 -9.32 -9.65
CA GLU A 24 32.89 -8.43 -8.82
C GLU A 24 32.20 -7.05 -8.69
N MET A 25 32.46 -6.35 -7.59
CA MET A 25 31.98 -4.98 -7.40
C MET A 25 32.53 -4.05 -8.49
N SER A 26 31.67 -3.16 -8.98
CA SER A 26 32.11 -2.09 -9.88
C SER A 26 33.14 -1.19 -9.20
N LYS A 27 33.81 -0.34 -9.99
CA LYS A 27 34.54 0.80 -9.45
C LYS A 27 33.56 1.67 -8.66
N SER A 28 34.04 2.30 -7.59
CA SER A 28 33.23 3.23 -6.79
C SER A 28 32.83 4.47 -7.58
N TYR A 29 31.62 4.91 -7.34
CA TYR A 29 31.11 6.20 -7.81
C TYR A 29 30.67 7.01 -6.59
N ILE A 30 31.11 8.26 -6.50
CA ILE A 30 30.70 9.15 -5.42
C ILE A 30 29.39 9.84 -5.83
N ALA A 31 28.36 9.60 -5.08
CA ALA A 31 27.05 10.23 -5.23
C ALA A 31 26.72 11.05 -3.97
N SER A 32 26.23 12.25 -4.16
CA SER A 32 25.74 13.08 -3.04
C SER A 32 24.24 13.19 -3.13
N THR A 33 23.57 13.04 -2.00
CA THR A 33 22.18 13.40 -1.87
C THR A 33 22.08 14.92 -1.65
N THR A 34 21.16 15.52 -2.35
CA THR A 34 20.76 16.91 -2.05
C THR A 34 19.64 16.86 -1.02
N SER A 35 19.46 17.96 -0.26
CA SER A 35 18.28 18.09 0.58
C SER A 35 17.06 17.93 -0.31
N VAL A 36 16.21 16.98 0.03
CA VAL A 36 14.98 16.73 -0.72
C VAL A 36 13.99 17.84 -0.35
N THR A 37 14.09 18.96 -1.04
CA THR A 37 12.87 19.65 -1.41
C THR A 37 12.19 18.69 -2.38
N PRO A 38 10.98 18.17 -2.09
CA PRO A 38 10.27 17.30 -3.04
C PRO A 38 10.29 18.04 -4.38
N PRO A 39 10.68 17.39 -5.49
CA PRO A 39 10.59 18.04 -6.76
C PRO A 39 9.13 18.42 -6.95
N SER A 40 8.84 19.71 -6.80
CA SER A 40 7.59 20.28 -7.27
C SER A 40 7.42 19.87 -8.71
N MET A 41 6.20 19.61 -9.15
CA MET A 41 5.92 19.28 -10.53
C MET A 41 6.70 20.23 -11.43
N GLN A 42 7.63 19.71 -12.16
CA GLN A 42 8.51 20.32 -13.13
C GLN A 42 8.90 21.77 -12.78
N GLU A 43 10.04 21.96 -12.11
CA GLU A 43 10.60 23.30 -11.97
C GLU A 43 10.95 23.80 -13.36
N TYR A 44 10.24 24.84 -13.81
CA TYR A 44 10.58 25.53 -15.03
C TYR A 44 11.87 26.31 -14.77
N LYS A 45 12.86 26.18 -15.66
CA LYS A 45 13.99 27.06 -15.67
C LYS A 45 13.50 28.49 -15.81
N LEU A 46 13.97 29.37 -14.93
CA LEU A 46 13.81 30.81 -15.14
C LEU A 46 14.37 31.18 -16.50
N ILE A 47 13.58 31.86 -17.32
CA ILE A 47 13.90 32.14 -18.70
C ILE A 47 14.12 33.65 -18.85
N ASN A 48 15.31 33.99 -19.29
CA ASN A 48 15.65 35.35 -19.68
C ASN A 48 15.10 35.64 -21.08
N ARG A 49 13.81 35.90 -21.18
CA ARG A 49 13.12 36.23 -22.41
C ARG A 49 12.67 37.67 -22.36
N PRO A 50 13.34 38.60 -23.10
CA PRO A 50 12.91 39.99 -23.13
C PRO A 50 11.59 40.14 -23.85
N THR A 51 10.63 40.80 -23.22
CA THR A 51 9.33 41.18 -23.78
C THR A 51 9.04 42.64 -23.47
N SER A 52 8.08 43.24 -24.15
CA SER A 52 7.65 44.62 -23.83
C SER A 52 7.04 44.74 -22.44
N GLU A 53 6.61 43.66 -21.85
CA GLU A 53 5.96 43.62 -20.53
C GLU A 53 6.98 43.57 -19.38
N ASN A 54 8.16 42.98 -19.61
CA ASN A 54 9.23 42.93 -18.61
C ASN A 54 10.39 43.89 -18.88
N GLU A 55 10.22 44.81 -19.83
CA GLU A 55 11.15 45.92 -20.07
C GLU A 55 11.07 46.97 -18.95
N ILE A 56 12.21 47.26 -18.33
CA ILE A 56 12.33 48.32 -17.34
C ILE A 56 12.34 49.64 -18.11
N GLY A 57 11.23 50.35 -18.01
CA GLY A 57 11.04 51.59 -18.74
C GLY A 57 12.11 52.66 -18.41
N THR A 58 12.42 53.52 -19.38
CA THR A 58 13.43 54.58 -19.23
C THR A 58 13.10 55.54 -18.10
N THR A 59 11.84 55.70 -17.74
CA THR A 59 11.39 56.54 -16.60
C THR A 59 11.89 56.03 -15.24
N HIS A 60 12.29 54.78 -15.16
CA HIS A 60 12.85 54.17 -13.96
C HIS A 60 14.36 54.33 -13.84
N ILE A 61 15.02 54.95 -14.83
CA ILE A 61 16.44 55.23 -14.81
C ILE A 61 16.67 56.65 -14.28
N VAL A 62 17.25 56.75 -13.10
CA VAL A 62 17.46 58.03 -12.40
C VAL A 62 18.83 58.66 -12.64
N ASP A 63 19.84 57.87 -13.01
CA ASP A 63 21.16 58.38 -13.34
C ASP A 63 21.90 57.51 -14.35
N VAL A 64 22.65 58.10 -15.23
CA VAL A 64 23.55 57.48 -16.19
C VAL A 64 24.92 58.13 -16.10
N ARG A 65 25.95 57.33 -15.84
CA ARG A 65 27.35 57.75 -15.77
C ARG A 65 28.19 57.03 -16.77
N ASN A 66 28.74 57.75 -17.71
CA ASN A 66 29.65 57.18 -18.69
C ASN A 66 31.10 57.30 -18.19
N LYS A 67 31.76 56.14 -17.98
CA LYS A 67 33.14 56.08 -17.49
C LYS A 67 34.08 55.59 -18.56
N LYS A 68 35.31 56.05 -18.55
CA LYS A 68 36.46 55.39 -19.17
C LYS A 68 36.65 54.05 -18.47
N ASP A 69 37.70 53.36 -18.55
CA ASP A 69 37.93 52.09 -17.96
C ASP A 69 38.00 52.11 -16.40
N GLU A 70 38.12 50.92 -15.80
CA GLU A 70 38.21 50.77 -14.33
C GLU A 70 39.51 51.25 -13.71
N ASN A 71 40.53 51.58 -14.53
CA ASN A 71 41.86 51.94 -14.07
C ASN A 71 42.05 53.43 -13.73
N GLY A 72 40.96 54.14 -13.58
CA GLY A 72 40.98 55.51 -13.00
C GLY A 72 41.45 56.59 -13.94
N TRP A 73 41.49 56.40 -15.21
CA TRP A 73 41.67 57.45 -16.18
C TRP A 73 40.43 58.33 -16.16
N ALA A 74 40.56 59.31 -15.42
CA ALA A 74 39.75 60.51 -15.31
C ALA A 74 38.25 60.27 -15.36
N SER A 75 37.64 60.49 -14.28
CA SER A 75 36.29 60.97 -14.06
C SER A 75 35.84 61.99 -15.12
N GLN A 76 35.57 61.47 -16.34
CA GLN A 76 35.04 62.46 -17.31
C GLN A 76 33.77 61.91 -17.89
N ASP A 77 32.69 62.39 -17.30
CA ASP A 77 31.38 62.48 -17.92
C ASP A 77 31.46 63.30 -19.25
N ASP A 78 32.65 63.73 -19.66
CA ASP A 78 32.91 64.69 -20.70
C ASP A 78 33.20 64.16 -22.10
N TYR A 79 33.15 62.92 -22.36
CA TYR A 79 33.38 62.29 -23.67
C TYR A 79 32.14 61.85 -24.38
N LEU A 80 31.03 62.49 -24.10
CA LEU A 80 29.88 62.44 -24.99
C LEU A 80 30.12 63.39 -26.16
N HIS A 81 30.46 62.83 -27.29
CA HIS A 81 30.54 63.60 -28.52
C HIS A 81 29.16 63.97 -29.06
N TYR A 82 28.07 63.50 -28.45
CA TYR A 82 26.71 63.75 -28.93
C TYR A 82 25.71 63.85 -27.78
N ASP A 83 24.79 64.71 -27.95
CA ASP A 83 23.51 64.98 -27.32
C ASP A 83 23.40 64.96 -25.80
N SER A 84 23.52 63.88 -25.13
CA SER A 84 23.30 63.74 -23.70
C SER A 84 23.86 62.44 -23.15
N LYS A 85 24.22 62.43 -21.86
CA LYS A 85 24.52 61.13 -21.15
C LYS A 85 23.33 60.20 -21.14
N TYR A 86 22.13 60.71 -21.36
CA TYR A 86 20.91 59.97 -21.44
C TYR A 86 20.61 59.37 -22.83
N ALA A 87 21.37 59.72 -23.86
CA ALA A 87 21.21 59.16 -25.21
C ALA A 87 21.23 57.61 -25.29
N LEU A 88 21.74 56.95 -24.25
CA LEU A 88 21.71 55.51 -24.14
C LEU A 88 20.38 54.95 -23.66
N VAL A 89 19.48 55.74 -23.15
CA VAL A 89 18.25 55.31 -22.46
C VAL A 89 17.08 56.26 -22.73
N ASP A 90 17.12 56.99 -23.85
CA ASP A 90 16.08 57.97 -24.21
C ASP A 90 14.96 57.37 -25.10
N GLY A 91 15.15 56.15 -25.58
CA GLY A 91 14.20 55.46 -26.45
C GLY A 91 14.35 55.83 -27.93
N ASP A 92 15.32 56.62 -28.29
CA ASP A 92 15.54 57.11 -29.65
C ASP A 92 16.83 56.52 -30.27
N PHE A 93 16.69 55.60 -31.22
CA PHE A 93 17.82 55.03 -31.94
C PHE A 93 18.63 56.03 -32.78
N THR A 94 18.15 57.26 -32.98
CA THR A 94 18.85 58.24 -33.73
C THR A 94 19.82 59.08 -32.87
N THR A 95 19.72 59.03 -31.58
CA THR A 95 20.69 59.56 -30.64
C THR A 95 21.76 58.51 -30.32
N GLU A 96 22.99 58.95 -30.09
CA GLU A 96 24.12 58.05 -29.91
C GLU A 96 25.05 58.49 -28.78
N TRP A 97 25.52 57.48 -28.02
CA TRP A 97 26.72 57.70 -27.23
C TRP A 97 27.94 57.16 -27.99
N LYS A 98 28.91 58.04 -28.23
CA LYS A 98 30.10 57.70 -28.99
C LYS A 98 31.35 57.96 -28.20
N VAL A 99 32.29 57.02 -28.18
CA VAL A 99 33.59 57.12 -27.55
C VAL A 99 34.68 56.83 -28.57
N ASP A 100 35.54 57.78 -28.85
CA ASP A 100 36.68 57.63 -29.70
C ASP A 100 37.97 57.45 -28.90
N ASN A 101 38.87 56.56 -29.35
CA ASN A 101 40.16 56.29 -28.70
C ASN A 101 41.05 57.59 -28.73
N TRP A 102 40.91 58.37 -29.74
CA TRP A 102 41.67 59.68 -29.89
C TRP A 102 41.31 60.68 -28.84
N ASP A 103 40.05 60.71 -28.46
CA ASP A 103 39.57 61.65 -27.49
C ASP A 103 39.82 61.24 -26.05
N THR A 104 39.94 59.90 -25.81
CA THR A 104 40.03 59.37 -24.47
C THR A 104 41.44 58.98 -24.05
N GLY A 105 42.38 58.85 -25.00
CA GLY A 105 43.70 58.26 -24.73
C GLY A 105 43.69 56.85 -24.26
N ALA A 106 42.61 56.14 -24.41
CA ALA A 106 42.48 54.74 -24.03
C ALA A 106 43.17 53.81 -25.03
N SER A 107 43.68 52.66 -24.55
CA SER A 107 44.28 51.65 -25.41
C SER A 107 43.23 51.01 -26.33
N TYR A 108 43.66 50.59 -27.51
CA TYR A 108 42.83 49.81 -28.42
C TYR A 108 42.19 48.59 -27.72
N GLY A 109 40.87 48.47 -27.78
CA GLY A 109 40.13 47.39 -27.12
C GLY A 109 39.84 47.58 -25.63
N ALA A 110 40.15 48.79 -25.08
CA ALA A 110 39.83 49.06 -23.69
C ALA A 110 38.31 49.02 -23.43
N ASP A 111 37.92 48.46 -22.29
CA ASP A 111 36.52 48.41 -21.86
C ASP A 111 36.04 49.82 -21.52
N ARG A 112 34.89 50.19 -22.05
CA ARG A 112 34.24 51.48 -21.83
C ARG A 112 32.81 51.23 -21.41
N GLY A 113 32.40 51.79 -20.32
CA GLY A 113 31.14 51.44 -19.68
C GLY A 113 30.26 52.59 -19.35
N SER A 114 29.01 52.26 -19.29
CA SER A 114 27.96 53.11 -18.78
C SER A 114 27.38 52.44 -17.51
N GLU A 115 27.35 53.24 -16.44
CA GLU A 115 26.78 52.90 -15.18
C GLU A 115 25.36 53.46 -15.13
N ILE A 116 24.38 52.58 -14.96
CA ILE A 116 22.96 52.92 -14.90
C ILE A 116 22.48 52.74 -13.48
N THR A 117 21.77 53.72 -12.95
CA THR A 117 21.14 53.65 -11.64
C THR A 117 19.63 53.75 -11.82
N PHE A 118 18.93 52.82 -11.21
CA PHE A 118 17.45 52.74 -11.20
C PHE A 118 16.87 53.42 -9.95
N ASP A 119 15.60 53.81 -10.02
CA ASP A 119 14.83 54.35 -8.89
C ASP A 119 14.60 53.30 -7.78
N ASP A 120 14.49 52.05 -8.14
CA ASP A 120 14.32 50.89 -7.20
C ASP A 120 15.26 49.74 -7.58
N THR A 121 15.21 48.63 -6.82
CA THR A 121 15.95 47.43 -7.09
C THR A 121 15.13 46.51 -8.01
N TYR A 122 15.68 46.20 -9.20
CA TYR A 122 15.05 45.34 -10.20
C TYR A 122 15.78 43.99 -10.31
N THR A 123 15.03 42.96 -10.69
CA THR A 123 15.58 41.63 -10.96
C THR A 123 15.84 41.52 -12.45
N ILE A 124 17.05 41.81 -12.86
CA ILE A 124 17.43 41.95 -14.27
C ILE A 124 17.90 40.63 -14.83
N GLY A 125 17.27 40.14 -15.90
CA GLY A 125 17.59 38.88 -16.59
C GLY A 125 18.27 39.07 -17.94
N SER A 126 18.00 40.17 -18.65
CA SER A 126 18.56 40.45 -19.96
C SER A 126 18.85 41.94 -20.16
N ILE A 127 19.84 42.24 -21.02
CA ILE A 127 20.23 43.58 -21.40
C ILE A 127 20.30 43.67 -22.92
N GLY A 128 19.57 44.59 -23.52
CA GLY A 128 19.66 44.91 -24.93
C GLY A 128 20.67 46.00 -25.16
N ILE A 129 21.63 45.79 -26.05
CA ILE A 129 22.60 46.80 -26.50
C ILE A 129 22.25 47.17 -27.92
N GLY A 130 21.65 48.32 -28.08
CA GLY A 130 21.13 48.77 -29.36
C GLY A 130 22.07 49.67 -30.10
N ARG A 131 21.92 49.70 -31.41
CA ARG A 131 22.74 50.52 -32.29
C ARG A 131 22.04 50.84 -33.59
N THR A 132 22.28 52.08 -34.03
CA THR A 132 21.98 52.55 -35.39
C THR A 132 23.24 52.50 -36.27
N LEU A 133 23.08 52.31 -37.56
CA LEU A 133 24.14 52.42 -38.53
C LEU A 133 24.19 53.83 -39.12
N GLN A 134 25.21 54.57 -38.72
CA GLN A 134 25.62 55.65 -39.54
C GLN A 134 26.73 55.24 -40.47
N SER A 135 26.72 55.70 -41.74
CA SER A 135 27.57 55.26 -42.78
C SER A 135 29.06 55.53 -42.51
N GLY A 136 29.93 54.57 -42.60
CA GLY A 136 31.34 54.73 -42.78
C GLY A 136 32.29 54.26 -41.70
N HIS A 137 31.84 53.81 -40.59
CA HIS A 137 32.75 53.31 -39.53
C HIS A 137 32.56 51.82 -39.20
N TYR A 138 33.69 51.13 -38.96
CA TYR A 138 33.68 49.71 -38.53
C TYR A 138 33.30 49.61 -37.07
N MET A 139 32.06 49.30 -36.84
CA MET A 139 31.48 49.48 -35.52
C MET A 139 30.79 48.18 -35.14
N GLY A 140 31.54 47.20 -34.72
CA GLY A 140 31.04 45.97 -34.14
C GLY A 140 31.26 45.95 -32.65
N LEU A 141 30.44 45.18 -31.96
CA LEU A 141 30.64 44.83 -30.57
C LEU A 141 31.75 43.73 -30.52
N TYR A 142 32.82 43.99 -29.78
CA TYR A 142 33.91 43.00 -29.65
C TYR A 142 33.81 42.24 -28.35
N LYS A 143 33.48 42.95 -27.24
CA LYS A 143 33.38 42.39 -25.92
C LYS A 143 32.30 43.13 -25.14
N VAL A 144 31.58 42.39 -24.34
CA VAL A 144 30.65 42.94 -23.34
C VAL A 144 31.00 42.36 -21.98
N LYS A 145 30.97 43.23 -20.96
CA LYS A 145 31.11 42.86 -19.56
C LYS A 145 30.02 43.56 -18.77
N VAL A 146 29.28 42.79 -17.99
CA VAL A 146 28.24 43.31 -17.11
C VAL A 146 28.67 43.15 -15.66
N THR A 147 28.57 44.30 -14.94
CA THR A 147 28.88 44.39 -13.52
C THR A 147 27.69 45.01 -12.83
N TYR A 148 27.35 44.51 -11.64
CA TYR A 148 26.26 45.06 -10.82
C TYR A 148 26.70 45.22 -9.36
N TRP A 149 25.97 46.01 -8.63
CA TRP A 149 26.10 46.17 -7.20
C TRP A 149 24.89 45.53 -6.53
N ASP A 150 25.17 44.61 -5.61
CA ASP A 150 24.14 43.92 -4.84
C ASP A 150 23.56 44.84 -3.74
N GLU A 151 22.62 44.33 -2.95
CA GLU A 151 21.95 45.06 -1.87
C GLU A 151 22.91 45.55 -0.77
N ASN A 152 24.09 44.97 -0.66
CA ASN A 152 25.14 45.32 0.29
C ASN A 152 26.22 46.21 -0.35
N ASP A 153 25.96 46.73 -1.54
CA ASP A 153 26.86 47.54 -2.35
C ASP A 153 28.17 46.84 -2.76
N ASN A 154 28.17 45.49 -2.78
CA ASN A 154 29.27 44.72 -3.28
C ASN A 154 29.24 44.67 -4.81
N LYS A 155 30.40 44.91 -5.41
CA LYS A 155 30.57 44.89 -6.86
C LYS A 155 30.78 43.46 -7.36
N ASN A 156 29.92 42.97 -8.25
CA ASN A 156 29.96 41.63 -8.81
C ASN A 156 30.00 41.66 -10.34
N VAL A 157 30.84 40.83 -10.98
CA VAL A 157 30.85 40.64 -12.44
C VAL A 157 29.99 39.40 -12.76
N VAL A 158 28.96 39.58 -13.55
CA VAL A 158 27.97 38.54 -13.85
C VAL A 158 28.08 38.02 -15.28
N TYR A 159 28.66 38.77 -16.16
CA TYR A 159 28.78 38.41 -17.57
C TYR A 159 30.06 38.98 -18.18
N THR A 160 30.76 38.13 -18.96
CA THR A 160 31.86 38.60 -19.80
C THR A 160 31.90 37.70 -21.04
N GLU A 161 31.81 38.32 -22.21
CA GLU A 161 31.88 37.58 -23.47
C GLU A 161 32.65 38.36 -24.53
N SER A 162 33.40 37.69 -25.37
CA SER A 162 34.04 38.19 -26.58
C SER A 162 33.16 37.85 -27.78
N ILE A 163 32.43 38.82 -28.29
CA ILE A 163 31.38 38.62 -29.28
C ILE A 163 31.90 38.60 -30.70
N ASN A 164 32.79 39.48 -30.99
CA ASN A 164 33.41 39.62 -32.32
C ASN A 164 32.36 39.74 -33.45
N GLU A 165 31.31 40.46 -33.22
CA GLU A 165 30.19 40.61 -34.13
C GLU A 165 30.26 41.92 -34.90
N LYS A 166 30.09 41.86 -36.22
CA LYS A 166 29.90 43.02 -37.06
C LYS A 166 28.41 43.25 -37.20
N TRP A 167 27.93 44.46 -36.80
CA TRP A 167 26.59 44.86 -37.11
C TRP A 167 26.39 44.97 -38.61
N SER A 168 25.39 44.28 -39.12
CA SER A 168 24.88 44.47 -40.47
C SER A 168 23.85 45.59 -40.50
N ASN A 169 23.33 45.95 -41.63
CA ASN A 169 22.47 47.10 -41.88
C ASN A 169 21.21 47.14 -41.00
N GLY A 170 20.92 48.32 -40.38
CA GLY A 170 19.66 48.63 -39.69
C GLY A 170 19.79 48.70 -38.17
N ASN A 171 18.75 49.25 -37.54
CA ASN A 171 18.63 49.32 -36.09
C ASN A 171 18.43 47.93 -35.51
N SER A 172 19.31 47.54 -34.62
CA SER A 172 19.25 46.19 -34.01
C SER A 172 19.77 46.21 -32.59
N TYR A 173 19.34 45.22 -31.80
CA TYR A 173 19.86 44.96 -30.47
C TYR A 173 20.73 43.70 -30.46
N TYR A 174 21.84 43.76 -29.74
CA TYR A 174 22.52 42.58 -29.25
C TYR A 174 21.97 42.24 -27.85
N MET A 175 21.48 41.05 -27.65
CA MET A 175 20.88 40.61 -26.39
C MET A 175 21.86 39.88 -25.53
N VAL A 176 22.23 40.49 -24.41
CA VAL A 176 22.94 39.81 -23.31
C VAL A 176 21.91 39.13 -22.43
N LYS A 177 21.89 37.78 -22.46
CA LYS A 177 21.06 36.98 -21.57
C LYS A 177 21.91 36.51 -20.40
N LEU A 178 21.58 36.94 -19.19
CA LEU A 178 22.29 36.46 -17.99
C LEU A 178 21.95 35.03 -17.68
N ASN A 179 22.91 34.25 -17.21
CA ASN A 179 22.65 32.84 -16.82
C ASN A 179 21.70 32.75 -15.61
N GLU A 180 21.79 33.76 -14.74
CA GLU A 180 20.91 33.90 -13.58
C GLU A 180 20.46 35.35 -13.48
N PRO A 181 19.21 35.64 -13.13
CA PRO A 181 18.74 37.02 -12.89
C PRO A 181 19.54 37.64 -11.74
N ILE A 182 19.86 38.88 -11.87
CA ILE A 182 20.58 39.67 -10.84
C ILE A 182 19.64 40.68 -10.19
N ARG A 183 19.72 40.82 -8.90
CA ARG A 183 18.97 41.81 -8.16
C ARG A 183 19.86 43.02 -7.95
N ALA A 184 19.56 44.11 -8.65
CA ALA A 184 20.42 45.28 -8.70
C ALA A 184 19.64 46.61 -8.77
N LYS A 185 20.10 47.59 -8.04
CA LYS A 185 19.73 49.00 -8.19
C LYS A 185 20.69 49.74 -9.08
N LYS A 186 21.88 49.16 -9.28
CA LYS A 186 22.93 49.78 -10.11
C LYS A 186 23.63 48.72 -10.93
N ILE A 187 23.78 48.98 -12.23
CA ILE A 187 24.42 48.11 -13.19
C ILE A 187 25.39 48.86 -14.08
N LYS A 188 26.50 48.24 -14.43
CA LYS A 188 27.47 48.79 -15.37
C LYS A 188 27.59 47.88 -16.57
N VAL A 189 27.46 48.40 -17.76
CA VAL A 189 27.66 47.70 -19.03
C VAL A 189 28.93 48.26 -19.68
N ASP A 190 30.00 47.46 -19.64
CA ASP A 190 31.25 47.76 -20.31
C ASP A 190 31.25 47.11 -21.69
N THR A 191 31.60 47.86 -22.71
CA THR A 191 31.68 47.38 -24.09
C THR A 191 33.00 47.78 -24.74
N SER A 192 33.45 47.01 -25.71
CA SER A 192 34.60 47.38 -26.54
C SER A 192 34.27 47.19 -28.01
N GLY A 193 34.82 48.11 -28.87
CA GLY A 193 34.54 48.09 -30.27
C GLY A 193 35.38 47.08 -31.03
N TYR A 194 34.90 46.58 -32.18
CA TYR A 194 35.58 45.65 -33.08
C TYR A 194 36.42 46.40 -34.11
N GLY A 195 37.70 46.04 -34.22
CA GLY A 195 38.59 46.45 -35.33
C GLY A 195 38.85 47.96 -35.44
N GLY A 196 38.33 48.74 -34.52
CA GLY A 196 38.44 50.22 -34.59
C GLY A 196 38.53 50.86 -33.21
N SER A 197 38.72 52.10 -33.24
CA SER A 197 38.93 52.97 -32.11
C SER A 197 37.59 53.48 -31.50
N THR A 198 36.53 53.46 -32.28
CA THR A 198 35.28 54.10 -31.92
C THR A 198 34.23 53.12 -31.47
N GLN A 199 33.62 53.37 -30.34
CA GLN A 199 32.46 52.64 -29.82
C GLN A 199 31.21 53.50 -29.92
N ILE A 200 30.17 53.00 -30.52
CA ILE A 200 28.86 53.68 -30.59
C ILE A 200 27.79 52.78 -30.06
N ILE A 201 27.00 53.29 -29.15
CA ILE A 201 25.79 52.65 -28.66
C ILE A 201 24.64 53.66 -28.75
N SER A 202 23.51 53.27 -29.33
CA SER A 202 22.33 54.12 -29.47
C SER A 202 21.36 53.89 -28.30
N GLU A 203 21.22 52.67 -27.83
CA GLU A 203 20.28 52.33 -26.79
C GLU A 203 20.79 51.24 -25.87
N LEU A 204 20.46 51.34 -24.58
CA LEU A 204 20.52 50.25 -23.61
C LEU A 204 19.10 49.98 -23.09
N LYS A 205 18.67 48.75 -23.19
CA LYS A 205 17.41 48.27 -22.62
C LYS A 205 17.68 47.26 -21.55
N PHE A 206 16.88 47.28 -20.49
CA PHE A 206 16.99 46.36 -19.37
C PHE A 206 15.66 45.61 -19.22
N TYR A 207 15.74 44.34 -19.03
CA TYR A 207 14.56 43.48 -18.91
C TYR A 207 14.65 42.69 -17.63
N GLU A 208 13.55 42.65 -16.89
CA GLU A 208 13.40 41.68 -15.82
C GLU A 208 13.35 40.29 -16.42
N TYR A 209 13.53 39.24 -15.60
CA TYR A 209 13.38 37.88 -16.09
C TYR A 209 11.90 37.60 -16.40
N ASP A 210 11.65 36.65 -17.32
CA ASP A 210 10.29 36.28 -17.67
C ASP A 210 9.64 35.47 -16.52
N THR A 211 8.67 36.05 -15.85
CA THR A 211 7.96 35.48 -14.71
C THR A 211 6.81 34.58 -15.13
N LEU A 212 6.54 34.41 -16.41
CA LEU A 212 5.33 33.73 -16.91
C LEU A 212 5.15 32.31 -16.33
N SER A 213 6.22 31.53 -16.25
CA SER A 213 6.18 30.19 -15.64
C SER A 213 5.86 30.24 -14.16
N ASP A 214 6.46 31.20 -13.42
CA ASP A 214 6.18 31.36 -12.00
C ASP A 214 4.77 31.92 -11.77
N ASP A 215 4.30 32.82 -12.63
CA ASP A 215 2.94 33.38 -12.52
C ASP A 215 1.88 32.32 -12.77
N ILE A 216 2.08 31.40 -13.71
CA ILE A 216 1.20 30.26 -13.92
C ILE A 216 1.24 29.28 -12.72
N LYS A 217 2.43 29.01 -12.19
CA LYS A 217 2.58 28.22 -10.95
C LYS A 217 1.87 28.88 -9.77
N ASN A 218 1.98 30.19 -9.66
CA ASN A 218 1.37 30.97 -8.59
C ASN A 218 -0.16 31.10 -8.66
N LEU A 219 -0.81 30.56 -9.67
CA LEU A 219 -2.27 30.43 -9.69
C LEU A 219 -2.80 29.50 -8.60
N TYR A 220 -1.96 28.59 -8.10
CA TYR A 220 -2.36 27.54 -7.17
C TYR A 220 -1.97 27.85 -5.73
N GLU A 221 -2.78 27.35 -4.77
CA GLU A 221 -2.48 27.41 -3.34
C GLU A 221 -1.45 26.36 -2.93
N ASP A 222 -1.37 25.27 -3.69
CA ASP A 222 -0.55 24.10 -3.40
C ASP A 222 0.41 23.77 -4.55
N ASP A 223 1.51 23.11 -4.22
CA ASP A 223 2.55 22.74 -5.19
C ASP A 223 2.10 21.62 -6.14
N LEU A 224 1.04 20.89 -5.81
CA LEU A 224 0.49 19.83 -6.64
C LEU A 224 -0.58 20.32 -7.64
N ARG A 225 -0.92 21.61 -7.61
CA ARG A 225 -1.81 22.29 -8.55
C ARG A 225 -3.25 21.75 -8.56
N LEU A 226 -3.77 21.47 -7.37
CA LEU A 226 -5.13 20.98 -7.18
C LEU A 226 -6.13 22.04 -6.75
N VAL A 227 -5.64 23.17 -6.20
CA VAL A 227 -6.48 24.26 -5.68
C VAL A 227 -6.01 25.58 -6.23
N LEU A 228 -6.90 26.32 -6.90
CA LEU A 228 -6.63 27.67 -7.35
C LEU A 228 -6.75 28.66 -6.19
N LYS A 229 -5.88 29.68 -6.17
CA LYS A 229 -5.98 30.79 -5.22
C LYS A 229 -7.30 31.56 -5.42
N LYS A 230 -7.87 32.03 -4.34
CA LYS A 230 -9.10 32.87 -4.39
C LYS A 230 -8.95 34.17 -5.19
N SER A 231 -7.72 34.61 -5.41
CA SER A 231 -7.40 35.81 -6.23
C SER A 231 -7.45 35.54 -7.73
N VAL A 232 -7.54 34.30 -8.17
CA VAL A 232 -7.62 33.95 -9.59
C VAL A 232 -8.98 34.38 -10.14
N THR A 233 -8.91 35.17 -11.19
CA THR A 233 -10.08 35.68 -11.93
C THR A 233 -9.93 35.34 -13.41
N GLN A 234 -11.02 35.47 -14.16
CA GLN A 234 -10.98 35.25 -15.60
C GLN A 234 -9.98 36.21 -16.29
N ASP A 235 -9.86 37.44 -15.80
CA ASP A 235 -8.93 38.44 -16.37
C ASP A 235 -7.48 38.04 -16.18
N VAL A 236 -7.12 37.46 -14.99
CA VAL A 236 -5.78 36.93 -14.74
C VAL A 236 -5.45 35.79 -15.70
N LEU A 237 -6.38 34.85 -15.87
CA LEU A 237 -6.18 33.71 -16.80
C LEU A 237 -6.03 34.18 -18.25
N ASN A 238 -6.84 35.16 -18.69
CA ASN A 238 -6.75 35.75 -20.02
C ASN A 238 -5.43 36.50 -20.25
N GLU A 239 -4.93 37.20 -19.24
CA GLU A 239 -3.64 37.91 -19.31
C GLU A 239 -2.48 36.93 -19.46
N LEU A 240 -2.44 35.88 -18.66
CA LEU A 240 -1.42 34.83 -18.77
C LEU A 240 -1.48 34.10 -20.11
N ALA A 241 -2.67 33.80 -20.63
CA ALA A 241 -2.84 33.23 -21.95
C ALA A 241 -2.30 34.15 -23.05
N LYS A 242 -2.58 35.44 -22.96
CA LYS A 242 -2.05 36.45 -23.89
C LYS A 242 -0.52 36.49 -23.83
N ARG A 243 0.08 36.55 -22.64
CA ARG A 243 1.54 36.56 -22.48
C ARG A 243 2.16 35.26 -23.07
N LEU A 244 1.54 34.12 -22.89
CA LEU A 244 2.00 32.85 -23.44
C LEU A 244 1.92 32.80 -24.99
N ASP A 245 0.91 33.43 -25.56
CA ASP A 245 0.70 33.48 -27.01
C ASP A 245 1.41 34.66 -27.70
N THR A 246 2.10 35.51 -26.93
CA THR A 246 2.88 36.60 -27.45
C THR A 246 4.34 36.17 -27.65
N PRO A 247 4.89 36.24 -28.87
CA PRO A 247 6.30 35.94 -29.09
C PRO A 247 7.17 37.10 -28.57
N ASP A 248 8.44 36.80 -28.33
CA ASP A 248 9.47 37.81 -28.04
C ASP A 248 9.49 38.82 -29.20
N PRO A 249 9.32 40.11 -28.91
CA PRO A 249 9.27 41.17 -29.94
C PRO A 249 10.60 41.35 -30.70
N ILE A 250 11.70 40.83 -30.17
CA ILE A 250 13.02 40.94 -30.75
C ILE A 250 13.37 39.75 -31.62
N SER A 251 13.24 38.54 -31.06
CA SER A 251 13.58 37.29 -31.76
C SER A 251 12.43 36.70 -32.57
N GLY A 252 11.18 37.06 -32.25
CA GLY A 252 9.99 36.47 -32.80
C GLY A 252 9.71 35.06 -32.26
N GLU A 253 10.44 34.61 -31.26
CA GLU A 253 10.30 33.28 -30.67
C GLU A 253 9.28 33.29 -29.51
N TYR A 254 8.57 32.19 -29.36
CA TYR A 254 7.67 31.98 -28.23
C TYR A 254 8.46 31.47 -27.00
N HIS A 255 7.80 31.47 -25.85
CA HIS A 255 8.35 30.86 -24.65
C HIS A 255 8.80 29.42 -24.93
N PRO A 256 9.99 28.99 -24.56
CA PRO A 256 10.50 27.63 -24.87
C PRO A 256 9.59 26.51 -24.37
N ASP A 257 8.96 26.73 -23.19
CA ASP A 257 8.05 25.73 -22.58
C ASP A 257 6.57 26.01 -22.92
N LYS A 258 6.28 26.74 -24.01
CA LYS A 258 4.93 27.15 -24.38
C LYS A 258 3.91 26.04 -24.33
N ASP A 259 4.23 24.87 -24.90
CA ASP A 259 3.28 23.75 -25.00
C ASP A 259 2.93 23.16 -23.63
N VAL A 260 3.89 23.14 -22.71
CA VAL A 260 3.70 22.63 -21.35
C VAL A 260 2.91 23.65 -20.52
N LEU A 261 3.33 24.93 -20.56
CA LEU A 261 2.64 26.02 -19.86
C LEU A 261 1.21 26.19 -20.34
N LYS A 262 0.97 25.97 -21.64
CA LYS A 262 -0.38 25.99 -22.19
C LYS A 262 -1.27 24.91 -21.59
N LYS A 263 -0.76 23.68 -21.46
CA LYS A 263 -1.53 22.59 -20.82
C LYS A 263 -1.84 22.89 -19.35
N GLU A 264 -0.91 23.51 -18.63
CA GLU A 264 -1.13 23.92 -17.25
C GLU A 264 -2.17 25.02 -17.14
N LEU A 265 -2.06 26.04 -17.97
CA LEU A 265 -3.03 27.14 -17.99
C LEU A 265 -4.42 26.66 -18.45
N ASP A 266 -4.49 25.77 -19.44
CA ASP A 266 -5.75 25.13 -19.86
C ASP A 266 -6.36 24.30 -18.71
N THR A 267 -5.52 23.63 -17.90
CA THR A 267 -5.96 22.92 -16.70
C THR A 267 -6.49 23.88 -15.64
N ALA A 268 -5.80 24.99 -15.40
CA ALA A 268 -6.24 26.04 -14.48
C ALA A 268 -7.58 26.65 -14.93
N GLN A 269 -7.74 26.95 -16.22
CA GLN A 269 -9.00 27.45 -16.76
C GLN A 269 -10.14 26.48 -16.55
N LYS A 270 -9.92 25.19 -16.85
CA LYS A 270 -10.94 24.14 -16.65
C LYS A 270 -11.29 23.94 -15.19
N LEU A 271 -10.31 24.01 -14.29
CA LEU A 271 -10.55 23.95 -12.85
C LEU A 271 -11.33 25.18 -12.34
N PHE A 272 -11.05 26.37 -12.92
CA PHE A 272 -11.79 27.59 -12.61
C PHE A 272 -13.26 27.52 -13.06
N ASP A 273 -13.50 26.94 -14.21
CA ASP A 273 -14.85 26.78 -14.79
C ASP A 273 -15.65 25.64 -14.16
N ASP A 274 -14.98 24.69 -13.53
CA ASP A 274 -15.59 23.48 -12.97
C ASP A 274 -16.35 23.79 -11.68
N LYS A 275 -17.68 23.75 -11.78
CA LYS A 275 -18.56 24.05 -10.62
C LYS A 275 -18.91 22.78 -9.80
N GLU A 276 -18.53 21.61 -10.28
CA GLU A 276 -18.78 20.32 -9.62
C GLU A 276 -17.53 19.75 -8.95
N VAL A 277 -16.43 20.53 -8.91
CA VAL A 277 -15.20 20.10 -8.28
C VAL A 277 -15.39 19.94 -6.77
N SER A 278 -15.03 18.77 -6.25
CA SER A 278 -15.10 18.45 -4.83
C SER A 278 -14.12 19.30 -4.01
N GLU A 279 -14.50 19.68 -2.81
CA GLU A 279 -13.56 20.27 -1.85
C GLU A 279 -12.57 19.22 -1.29
N LYS A 280 -12.93 17.95 -1.38
CA LYS A 280 -12.13 16.84 -0.88
C LYS A 280 -10.90 16.58 -1.72
N ILE A 281 -9.74 16.55 -1.07
CA ILE A 281 -8.48 16.10 -1.64
C ILE A 281 -8.03 14.85 -0.90
N THR A 282 -7.82 13.76 -1.64
CA THR A 282 -7.36 12.50 -1.08
C THR A 282 -5.89 12.29 -1.35
N THR A 283 -5.09 12.14 -0.30
CA THR A 283 -3.69 11.74 -0.39
C THR A 283 -3.60 10.22 -0.47
N LEU A 284 -2.91 9.72 -1.50
CA LEU A 284 -2.67 8.29 -1.69
C LEU A 284 -1.37 7.85 -1.02
N ASP A 285 -1.38 6.66 -0.47
CA ASP A 285 -0.16 5.97 -0.07
C ASP A 285 0.54 5.39 -1.31
N ALA A 286 1.66 5.99 -1.68
CA ALA A 286 2.44 5.57 -2.83
C ALA A 286 3.20 4.25 -2.60
N SER A 287 3.30 3.77 -1.35
CA SER A 287 3.94 2.49 -1.01
C SER A 287 3.04 1.29 -1.29
N ILE A 288 1.71 1.48 -1.31
CA ILE A 288 0.74 0.41 -1.57
C ILE A 288 0.66 0.13 -3.06
N ARG A 289 1.28 -0.95 -3.47
CA ARG A 289 1.39 -1.37 -4.87
C ARG A 289 1.05 -2.84 -5.02
N THR A 290 0.85 -3.27 -6.26
CA THR A 290 0.81 -4.70 -6.59
C THR A 290 2.12 -5.35 -6.16
N ASN A 291 2.04 -6.29 -5.24
CA ASN A 291 3.22 -6.96 -4.70
C ASN A 291 3.66 -8.09 -5.65
N ASN A 292 4.81 -7.92 -6.30
CA ASN A 292 5.41 -8.95 -7.14
C ASN A 292 6.54 -9.70 -6.41
N GLU A 293 6.83 -9.33 -5.16
CA GLU A 293 7.86 -9.97 -4.33
C GLU A 293 7.20 -10.82 -3.25
N GLY A 294 7.73 -12.00 -3.00
CA GLY A 294 7.20 -12.94 -2.03
C GLY A 294 5.90 -13.63 -2.48
N PRO A 295 5.25 -14.38 -1.60
CA PRO A 295 3.99 -15.05 -1.89
C PRO A 295 2.83 -14.04 -1.97
N SER A 296 2.04 -14.11 -3.04
CA SER A 296 0.88 -13.20 -3.22
C SER A 296 -0.22 -13.41 -2.17
N LEU A 297 -0.34 -14.61 -1.63
CA LEU A 297 -1.38 -15.06 -0.71
C LEU A 297 -2.81 -14.74 -1.17
N GLY A 298 -3.04 -14.49 -2.45
CA GLY A 298 -4.36 -14.10 -2.95
C GLY A 298 -4.88 -12.74 -2.48
N MET A 299 -4.08 -11.98 -1.76
CA MET A 299 -4.42 -10.63 -1.31
C MET A 299 -4.07 -9.62 -2.40
N GLY A 300 -4.91 -9.56 -3.44
CA GLY A 300 -4.66 -8.71 -4.61
C GLY A 300 -5.15 -7.26 -4.49
N ASN A 301 -5.74 -6.87 -3.36
CA ASN A 301 -6.28 -5.52 -3.20
C ASN A 301 -5.18 -4.51 -2.86
N SER A 302 -4.83 -3.68 -3.83
CA SER A 302 -3.93 -2.54 -3.68
C SER A 302 -4.63 -1.19 -3.86
N TYR A 303 -5.95 -1.18 -3.95
CA TYR A 303 -6.75 0.03 -4.12
C TYR A 303 -6.96 0.75 -2.81
N GLN A 304 -7.04 2.08 -2.92
CA GLN A 304 -7.34 3.01 -1.85
C GLN A 304 -8.61 3.77 -2.21
N SER A 305 -9.45 4.08 -1.23
CA SER A 305 -10.68 4.81 -1.46
C SER A 305 -10.41 6.28 -1.73
N LEU A 306 -11.10 6.83 -2.72
CA LEU A 306 -11.19 8.27 -2.92
C LEU A 306 -12.37 8.89 -2.16
N GLY A 307 -13.10 8.09 -1.39
CA GLY A 307 -14.25 8.51 -0.60
C GLY A 307 -15.35 9.15 -1.47
N SER A 308 -15.57 8.59 -2.64
CA SER A 308 -16.50 9.15 -3.63
C SER A 308 -17.15 8.06 -4.45
N VAL A 309 -18.35 8.34 -4.92
CA VAL A 309 -19.14 7.50 -5.83
C VAL A 309 -19.41 8.26 -7.12
N ALA A 310 -19.21 7.60 -8.24
CA ALA A 310 -19.58 8.10 -9.55
C ALA A 310 -20.90 7.43 -10.01
N ARG A 311 -21.91 8.22 -10.28
CA ARG A 311 -23.24 7.76 -10.75
C ARG A 311 -23.44 8.16 -12.22
N PRO A 312 -23.66 7.20 -13.14
CA PRO A 312 -23.84 7.54 -14.55
C PRO A 312 -25.19 8.23 -14.74
N SER A 313 -25.15 9.26 -15.54
CA SER A 313 -26.33 9.80 -16.22
C SER A 313 -25.99 10.04 -17.68
N VAL A 314 -26.98 10.21 -18.50
CA VAL A 314 -26.80 10.72 -19.87
C VAL A 314 -27.34 12.14 -19.92
N ASP A 315 -26.68 13.01 -20.67
CA ASP A 315 -27.22 14.33 -21.01
C ASP A 315 -28.41 14.23 -21.98
N ASP A 316 -29.07 15.35 -22.23
CA ASP A 316 -30.20 15.42 -23.16
C ASP A 316 -29.84 14.97 -24.61
N LYS A 317 -28.56 14.80 -24.91
CA LYS A 317 -28.04 14.34 -26.19
C LYS A 317 -27.67 12.85 -26.21
N GLY A 318 -27.85 12.17 -25.06
CA GLY A 318 -27.48 10.79 -24.90
C GLY A 318 -25.99 10.54 -24.64
N THR A 319 -25.23 11.59 -24.28
CA THR A 319 -23.81 11.47 -23.94
C THR A 319 -23.65 10.93 -22.51
N SER A 320 -22.82 9.92 -22.33
CA SER A 320 -22.54 9.36 -21.03
C SER A 320 -21.84 10.38 -20.12
N LYS A 321 -22.25 10.44 -18.86
CA LYS A 321 -21.61 11.31 -17.84
C LYS A 321 -20.14 10.89 -17.66
N GLN A 322 -19.31 11.89 -17.43
CA GLN A 322 -17.89 11.74 -17.10
C GLN A 322 -17.62 12.27 -15.71
N ILE A 323 -16.61 11.73 -15.06
CA ILE A 323 -15.95 12.38 -13.94
C ILE A 323 -14.66 13.02 -14.41
N VAL A 324 -14.18 14.02 -13.68
CA VAL A 324 -12.87 14.61 -13.90
C VAL A 324 -11.95 14.25 -12.74
N VAL A 325 -10.79 13.74 -13.07
CA VAL A 325 -9.71 13.46 -12.12
C VAL A 325 -8.65 14.54 -12.27
N TYR A 326 -8.45 15.33 -11.24
CA TYR A 326 -7.30 16.20 -11.07
C TYR A 326 -6.29 15.47 -10.19
N MET A 327 -5.14 15.15 -10.73
CA MET A 327 -4.08 14.41 -10.05
C MET A 327 -2.84 15.29 -9.91
N GLY A 328 -2.32 15.40 -8.70
CA GLY A 328 -1.04 16.01 -8.39
C GLY A 328 -0.06 14.98 -7.86
N SER A 329 1.22 15.11 -8.21
CA SER A 329 2.29 14.28 -7.68
C SER A 329 3.60 15.04 -7.63
N SER A 330 4.38 14.83 -6.55
CA SER A 330 5.76 15.32 -6.47
C SER A 330 6.73 14.59 -7.41
N ASP A 331 6.30 13.47 -8.03
CA ASP A 331 7.03 12.75 -9.07
C ASP A 331 6.22 12.79 -10.38
N PRO A 332 6.69 13.43 -11.45
CA PRO A 332 5.97 13.55 -12.72
C PRO A 332 5.77 12.20 -13.43
N ASN A 333 6.55 11.19 -13.06
CA ASN A 333 6.43 9.84 -13.61
C ASN A 333 5.34 9.00 -12.92
N THR A 334 4.70 9.53 -11.89
CA THR A 334 3.63 8.83 -11.18
C THR A 334 2.49 8.47 -12.12
N ARG A 335 2.01 7.23 -11.99
CA ARG A 335 0.82 6.75 -12.68
C ARG A 335 -0.11 6.14 -11.65
N VAL A 336 -1.39 6.44 -11.79
CA VAL A 336 -2.46 5.98 -10.90
C VAL A 336 -3.55 5.32 -11.71
N ASP A 337 -3.89 4.09 -11.37
CA ASP A 337 -5.08 3.43 -11.91
C ASP A 337 -6.32 3.92 -11.15
N ILE A 338 -7.31 4.37 -11.89
CA ILE A 338 -8.65 4.68 -11.37
C ILE A 338 -9.58 3.51 -11.70
N VAL A 339 -10.27 3.02 -10.70
CA VAL A 339 -11.14 1.85 -10.76
C VAL A 339 -12.49 2.19 -10.19
N PHE A 340 -13.53 1.65 -10.80
CA PHE A 340 -14.90 1.75 -10.29
C PHE A 340 -15.31 0.41 -9.69
N LEU A 341 -15.71 0.40 -8.44
CA LEU A 341 -16.23 -0.78 -7.76
C LEU A 341 -17.74 -0.71 -7.63
N GLN A 342 -18.41 -1.87 -7.82
CA GLN A 342 -19.83 -2.01 -7.55
C GLN A 342 -20.12 -3.04 -6.47
N ASN A 343 -21.25 -2.84 -5.81
CA ASN A 343 -21.77 -3.76 -4.79
C ASN A 343 -22.65 -4.87 -5.38
N TYR A 344 -22.89 -4.84 -6.68
CA TYR A 344 -23.71 -5.82 -7.37
C TYR A 344 -22.94 -6.53 -8.48
N GLY A 345 -23.09 -7.82 -8.54
CA GLY A 345 -22.50 -8.64 -9.59
C GLY A 345 -22.28 -10.07 -9.14
N LEU A 346 -21.99 -10.92 -10.08
CA LEU A 346 -21.46 -12.24 -9.81
C LEU A 346 -20.08 -12.10 -9.16
N PRO A 347 -19.64 -13.06 -8.33
CA PRO A 347 -18.26 -13.12 -7.87
C PRO A 347 -17.29 -12.92 -9.04
N GLY A 348 -16.40 -11.93 -8.94
CA GLY A 348 -15.46 -11.56 -10.01
C GLY A 348 -15.91 -10.43 -10.95
N SER A 349 -17.18 -10.02 -10.94
CA SER A 349 -17.71 -8.95 -11.80
C SER A 349 -17.97 -7.64 -11.05
N TYR A 350 -17.18 -7.37 -10.04
CA TYR A 350 -17.34 -6.22 -9.14
C TYR A 350 -16.52 -5.00 -9.57
N MET A 351 -15.64 -5.14 -10.52
CA MET A 351 -14.67 -4.13 -10.90
C MET A 351 -14.78 -3.81 -12.40
N SER A 352 -14.85 -2.53 -12.71
CA SER A 352 -14.89 -2.06 -14.09
C SER A 352 -13.50 -1.86 -14.67
N LYS A 353 -13.47 -1.43 -15.90
CA LYS A 353 -12.27 -1.10 -16.65
C LYS A 353 -11.38 -0.13 -15.83
N VAL A 354 -10.13 -0.48 -15.67
CA VAL A 354 -9.09 0.36 -15.14
C VAL A 354 -8.68 1.40 -16.18
N GLN A 355 -8.62 2.66 -15.78
CA GLN A 355 -8.01 3.74 -16.56
C GLN A 355 -6.83 4.31 -15.80
N THR A 356 -5.67 4.35 -16.44
CA THR A 356 -4.45 4.93 -15.85
C THR A 356 -4.41 6.43 -16.13
N VAL A 357 -4.17 7.21 -15.09
CA VAL A 357 -4.01 8.67 -15.15
C VAL A 357 -2.59 9.08 -14.77
N SER A 358 -2.17 10.25 -15.24
CA SER A 358 -0.91 10.91 -14.92
C SER A 358 -1.20 12.28 -14.30
N PRO A 359 -0.18 12.96 -13.69
CA PRO A 359 -0.37 14.31 -13.18
C PRO A 359 -1.03 15.25 -14.19
N GLY A 360 -2.00 16.03 -13.73
CA GLY A 360 -2.84 16.90 -14.52
C GLY A 360 -4.31 16.53 -14.46
N ARG A 361 -5.07 16.90 -15.48
CA ARG A 361 -6.52 16.69 -15.61
C ARG A 361 -6.84 15.56 -16.59
N THR A 362 -7.69 14.64 -16.17
CA THR A 362 -8.17 13.54 -17.03
C THR A 362 -9.69 13.40 -16.90
N GLU A 363 -10.38 13.30 -18.02
CA GLU A 363 -11.80 12.97 -18.07
C GLU A 363 -11.99 11.46 -18.22
N ILE A 364 -12.86 10.88 -17.37
CA ILE A 364 -13.14 9.44 -17.37
C ILE A 364 -14.65 9.22 -17.54
N THR A 365 -15.02 8.48 -18.58
CA THR A 365 -16.41 8.06 -18.77
C THR A 365 -16.78 7.03 -17.70
N ILE A 366 -17.87 7.28 -16.98
CA ILE A 366 -18.37 6.37 -15.95
C ILE A 366 -18.86 5.08 -16.64
N PRO A 367 -18.27 3.92 -16.33
CA PRO A 367 -18.64 2.68 -16.96
C PRO A 367 -19.98 2.18 -16.43
N SER A 368 -20.74 1.52 -17.31
CA SER A 368 -21.86 0.69 -16.91
C SER A 368 -21.35 -0.71 -16.60
N ILE A 369 -21.26 -1.06 -15.32
CA ILE A 369 -20.69 -2.35 -14.92
C ILE A 369 -21.73 -3.48 -15.08
N ILE A 370 -23.01 -3.22 -14.82
CA ILE A 370 -24.05 -4.26 -14.81
C ILE A 370 -25.39 -3.78 -15.35
N SER A 371 -26.22 -4.76 -15.72
CA SER A 371 -27.51 -4.62 -16.37
C SER A 371 -28.68 -4.45 -15.40
N ALA A 372 -29.67 -3.77 -15.88
CA ALA A 372 -31.12 -3.75 -15.65
C ALA A 372 -31.65 -3.31 -14.27
N ASP A 373 -31.26 -3.88 -13.13
CA ASP A 373 -32.01 -3.68 -11.88
C ASP A 373 -31.22 -2.99 -10.78
N VAL A 374 -30.05 -2.43 -11.10
CA VAL A 374 -29.12 -1.86 -10.15
C VAL A 374 -28.63 -0.52 -10.64
N GLU A 375 -28.40 0.39 -9.72
CA GLU A 375 -27.79 1.66 -10.06
C GLU A 375 -26.37 1.43 -10.62
N LYS A 376 -26.12 2.03 -11.76
CA LYS A 376 -24.83 1.94 -12.46
C LYS A 376 -23.81 2.90 -11.87
N GLY A 377 -22.55 2.77 -12.29
CA GLY A 377 -21.44 3.51 -11.73
C GLY A 377 -20.76 2.73 -10.62
N GLY A 378 -20.33 3.38 -9.56
CA GLY A 378 -19.71 2.71 -8.44
C GLY A 378 -18.78 3.62 -7.63
N GLN A 379 -18.16 3.06 -6.61
CA GLN A 379 -17.13 3.73 -5.85
C GLN A 379 -15.89 3.97 -6.69
N VAL A 380 -15.30 5.15 -6.50
CA VAL A 380 -14.06 5.53 -7.17
C VAL A 380 -12.88 5.18 -6.26
N MET A 381 -12.05 4.27 -6.74
CA MET A 381 -10.86 3.80 -6.04
C MET A 381 -9.62 4.12 -6.87
N ALA A 382 -8.48 4.21 -6.21
CA ALA A 382 -7.20 4.52 -6.85
C ALA A 382 -6.09 3.59 -6.39
N ARG A 383 -5.09 3.42 -7.26
CA ARG A 383 -3.88 2.65 -6.95
C ARG A 383 -2.67 3.27 -7.65
N VAL A 384 -1.62 3.58 -6.92
CA VAL A 384 -0.35 3.98 -7.51
C VAL A 384 0.32 2.77 -8.16
N THR A 385 0.65 2.86 -9.45
CA THR A 385 1.24 1.77 -10.24
C THR A 385 2.66 2.04 -10.71
N GLN A 386 3.06 3.32 -10.72
CA GLN A 386 4.38 3.75 -11.13
C GLN A 386 4.74 5.05 -10.40
N GLY A 387 6.02 5.30 -10.21
CA GLY A 387 6.59 6.49 -9.58
C GLY A 387 7.37 6.16 -8.31
N SER A 388 7.87 7.19 -7.64
CA SER A 388 8.55 7.06 -6.36
C SER A 388 7.60 6.59 -5.26
N THR A 389 8.05 5.68 -4.41
CA THR A 389 7.27 5.20 -3.24
C THR A 389 7.13 6.25 -2.15
N THR A 390 7.92 7.33 -2.21
CA THR A 390 7.89 8.48 -1.29
C THR A 390 7.21 9.69 -1.90
N ALA A 391 6.64 9.57 -3.12
CA ALA A 391 5.95 10.68 -3.76
C ALA A 391 4.72 11.12 -2.94
N ASN A 392 4.54 12.42 -2.82
CA ASN A 392 3.25 12.98 -2.39
C ASN A 392 2.30 12.91 -3.59
N VAL A 393 1.29 12.05 -3.50
CA VAL A 393 0.30 11.83 -4.57
C VAL A 393 -1.07 12.21 -4.05
N GLN A 394 -1.73 13.14 -4.71
CA GLN A 394 -3.05 13.60 -4.32
C GLN A 394 -4.03 13.59 -5.49
N ILE A 395 -5.27 13.33 -5.19
CA ILE A 395 -6.37 13.33 -6.17
C ILE A 395 -7.51 14.21 -5.65
N ARG A 396 -8.03 15.04 -6.55
CA ARG A 396 -9.27 15.79 -6.41
C ARG A 396 -10.21 15.41 -7.53
N LEU A 397 -11.48 15.20 -7.23
CA LEU A 397 -12.46 14.73 -8.20
C LEU A 397 -13.50 15.81 -8.52
N SER A 398 -14.11 15.71 -9.70
CA SER A 398 -15.29 16.48 -10.07
C SER A 398 -16.35 15.57 -10.70
N GLY A 399 -17.62 15.91 -10.52
CA GLY A 399 -18.75 15.13 -11.04
C GLY A 399 -19.05 13.85 -10.24
N VAL A 400 -18.63 13.80 -8.97
CA VAL A 400 -18.84 12.68 -8.06
C VAL A 400 -19.72 13.09 -6.87
N THR A 401 -20.22 12.10 -6.14
CA THR A 401 -20.83 12.30 -4.82
C THR A 401 -19.86 11.81 -3.75
N GLU A 402 -19.53 12.67 -2.80
CA GLU A 402 -18.68 12.30 -1.67
C GLU A 402 -19.42 11.34 -0.74
N ILE A 403 -18.69 10.34 -0.22
CA ILE A 403 -19.17 9.39 0.78
C ILE A 403 -18.26 9.43 2.01
N PRO A 404 -18.80 9.11 3.20
CA PRO A 404 -17.96 8.99 4.39
C PRO A 404 -16.86 7.93 4.20
N ASN A 405 -15.65 8.26 4.59
CA ASN A 405 -14.55 7.32 4.62
C ASN A 405 -13.61 7.60 5.79
N LEU A 406 -13.02 6.54 6.32
CA LEU A 406 -12.05 6.60 7.40
C LEU A 406 -10.74 5.96 6.94
N ASN A 407 -9.67 6.74 6.90
CA ASN A 407 -8.34 6.23 6.61
C ASN A 407 -7.45 6.41 7.85
N VAL A 408 -7.01 5.28 8.43
CA VAL A 408 -6.11 5.20 9.59
C VAL A 408 -4.82 4.43 9.25
N ASN A 409 -4.52 4.26 7.95
CA ASN A 409 -3.29 3.67 7.47
C ASN A 409 -2.05 4.38 8.03
N ASN A 410 -1.03 3.63 8.41
CA ASN A 410 0.18 4.09 9.08
C ASN A 410 -0.05 4.81 10.43
N MET A 411 -1.21 4.56 11.05
CA MET A 411 -1.58 5.18 12.32
C MET A 411 -2.15 4.19 13.34
N ILE A 412 -2.97 3.23 12.88
CA ILE A 412 -3.78 2.38 13.78
C ILE A 412 -2.90 1.49 14.67
N ASN A 413 -1.75 1.03 14.19
CA ASN A 413 -0.81 0.21 14.94
C ASN A 413 0.24 1.03 15.72
N ASP A 414 0.25 2.35 15.60
CA ASP A 414 1.12 3.26 16.36
C ASP A 414 0.40 3.76 17.62
N THR A 415 0.73 3.20 18.77
CA THR A 415 0.12 3.56 20.05
C THR A 415 0.29 5.04 20.41
N THR A 416 1.32 5.71 19.89
CA THR A 416 1.54 7.15 20.10
C THR A 416 0.50 8.00 19.39
N LYS A 417 -0.16 7.46 18.35
CA LYS A 417 -1.20 8.12 17.55
C LYS A 417 -2.63 7.76 17.97
N GLU A 418 -2.81 6.98 19.02
CA GLU A 418 -4.15 6.54 19.46
C GLU A 418 -5.15 7.70 19.55
N LYS A 419 -4.74 8.81 20.17
CA LYS A 419 -5.61 9.99 20.30
C LYS A 419 -6.01 10.55 18.93
N GLU A 420 -5.06 10.67 18.00
CA GLU A 420 -5.31 11.19 16.65
C GLU A 420 -6.26 10.27 15.87
N VAL A 421 -6.04 8.96 15.98
CA VAL A 421 -6.94 7.95 15.38
C VAL A 421 -8.35 8.07 15.94
N LYS A 422 -8.51 8.18 17.25
CA LYS A 422 -9.82 8.36 17.90
C LYS A 422 -10.49 9.68 17.51
N ASP A 423 -9.73 10.73 17.30
CA ASP A 423 -10.27 12.01 16.80
C ASP A 423 -10.78 11.87 15.35
N LYS A 424 -10.03 11.17 14.48
CA LYS A 424 -10.49 10.82 13.12
C LYS A 424 -11.78 9.96 13.15
N ILE A 425 -11.83 8.95 14.00
CA ILE A 425 -13.03 8.10 14.18
C ILE A 425 -14.23 8.94 14.62
N ARG A 426 -14.04 9.86 15.56
CA ARG A 426 -15.12 10.75 16.04
C ARG A 426 -15.69 11.59 14.91
N ASN A 427 -14.83 12.18 14.08
CA ASN A 427 -15.23 12.95 12.91
C ASN A 427 -15.98 12.06 11.91
N TYR A 428 -15.42 10.90 11.59
CA TYR A 428 -16.04 9.93 10.69
C TYR A 428 -17.45 9.52 11.15
N ILE A 429 -17.63 9.21 12.44
CA ILE A 429 -18.96 8.87 12.98
C ILE A 429 -19.95 10.04 12.81
N SER A 430 -19.50 11.27 13.03
CA SER A 430 -20.33 12.47 12.83
C SER A 430 -20.69 12.65 11.35
N GLU A 431 -19.73 12.51 10.45
CA GLU A 431 -19.96 12.58 9.01
C GLU A 431 -20.91 11.47 8.53
N LEU A 432 -20.71 10.24 8.99
CA LEU A 432 -21.56 9.10 8.65
C LEU A 432 -23.01 9.32 9.08
N LYS A 433 -23.24 9.84 10.28
CA LYS A 433 -24.59 10.18 10.77
C LYS A 433 -25.24 11.26 9.93
N THR A 434 -24.52 12.32 9.63
CA THR A 434 -24.99 13.41 8.79
C THR A 434 -25.32 12.90 7.40
N TYR A 435 -24.40 12.16 6.79
CA TYR A 435 -24.55 11.57 5.47
C TYR A 435 -25.79 10.67 5.38
N MET A 436 -25.99 9.76 6.33
CA MET A 436 -27.16 8.85 6.33
C MET A 436 -28.47 9.58 6.55
N ASN A 437 -28.47 10.69 7.30
CA ASN A 437 -29.65 11.53 7.44
C ASN A 437 -29.95 12.29 6.12
N ASP A 438 -28.91 12.84 5.49
CA ASP A 438 -29.05 13.64 4.27
C ASP A 438 -29.43 12.80 3.06
N ILE A 439 -28.91 11.57 2.94
CA ILE A 439 -29.18 10.68 1.81
C ILE A 439 -30.68 10.38 1.67
N ASN A 440 -31.38 10.20 2.78
CA ASN A 440 -32.82 9.96 2.80
C ASN A 440 -33.62 11.20 2.39
N THR A 441 -33.03 12.38 2.52
CA THR A 441 -33.65 13.66 2.14
C THR A 441 -33.35 14.01 0.68
N LEU A 442 -32.09 13.81 0.25
CA LEU A 442 -31.61 14.17 -1.08
C LEU A 442 -32.02 13.17 -2.16
N TYR A 443 -32.25 11.91 -1.80
CA TYR A 443 -32.60 10.83 -2.71
C TYR A 443 -33.90 10.15 -2.26
N PRO A 444 -35.04 10.75 -2.49
CA PRO A 444 -36.32 10.21 -2.05
C PRO A 444 -36.61 8.84 -2.68
N SER A 445 -37.32 8.00 -1.96
CA SER A 445 -37.72 6.67 -2.41
C SER A 445 -38.71 6.67 -3.60
N GLU A 446 -39.25 7.84 -3.95
CA GLU A 446 -40.14 8.01 -5.10
C GLU A 446 -39.61 9.05 -6.06
N VAL A 447 -39.49 8.68 -7.35
CA VAL A 447 -39.15 9.59 -8.45
C VAL A 447 -40.32 9.74 -9.40
N SER A 448 -40.43 10.92 -9.98
CA SER A 448 -41.42 11.19 -11.03
C SER A 448 -41.12 10.36 -12.30
N ASP A 449 -42.14 10.18 -13.13
CA ASP A 449 -41.97 9.50 -14.43
C ASP A 449 -40.94 10.21 -15.33
N LYS A 450 -40.79 11.53 -15.18
CA LYS A 450 -39.79 12.32 -15.89
C LYS A 450 -38.37 11.95 -15.47
N ASP A 451 -38.17 11.70 -14.17
CA ASP A 451 -36.85 11.33 -13.65
C ASP A 451 -36.48 9.89 -13.99
N LYS A 452 -37.44 8.99 -14.10
CA LYS A 452 -37.23 7.63 -14.64
C LYS A 452 -36.74 7.65 -16.10
N ILE A 453 -37.26 8.55 -16.90
CA ILE A 453 -36.82 8.74 -18.28
C ILE A 453 -35.37 9.24 -18.34
N ASN A 454 -34.95 10.05 -17.35
CA ASN A 454 -33.60 10.60 -17.25
C ASN A 454 -32.62 9.65 -16.55
N ASN A 455 -32.95 8.37 -16.36
CA ASN A 455 -32.13 7.40 -15.64
C ASN A 455 -31.81 7.79 -14.19
N VAL A 456 -32.67 8.52 -13.51
CA VAL A 456 -32.57 8.75 -12.07
C VAL A 456 -33.06 7.48 -11.36
N TYR A 457 -32.20 6.88 -10.60
CA TYR A 457 -32.52 5.68 -9.83
C TYR A 457 -33.13 6.06 -8.48
N LEU A 458 -34.13 5.30 -8.07
CA LEU A 458 -34.65 5.35 -6.70
C LEU A 458 -33.55 4.91 -5.75
N TYR A 459 -33.47 5.60 -4.60
CA TYR A 459 -32.58 5.14 -3.53
C TYR A 459 -33.12 3.83 -2.94
N ASP A 460 -32.32 2.80 -2.98
CA ASP A 460 -32.54 1.53 -2.32
C ASP A 460 -31.25 1.16 -1.57
N GLU A 461 -31.37 0.85 -0.31
CA GLU A 461 -30.20 0.59 0.56
C GLU A 461 -29.29 -0.53 0.06
N GLN A 462 -29.84 -1.52 -0.65
CA GLN A 462 -29.07 -2.67 -1.11
C GLN A 462 -28.50 -2.48 -2.52
N THR A 463 -29.07 -1.59 -3.34
CA THR A 463 -28.68 -1.44 -4.74
C THR A 463 -27.96 -0.15 -5.04
N SER A 464 -28.17 0.89 -4.26
CA SER A 464 -27.52 2.18 -4.53
C SER A 464 -26.06 2.18 -4.10
N PRO A 465 -25.13 2.60 -4.97
CA PRO A 465 -23.73 2.81 -4.57
C PRO A 465 -23.55 3.93 -3.55
N LEU A 466 -24.58 4.76 -3.34
CA LEU A 466 -24.55 5.79 -2.30
C LEU A 466 -24.55 5.22 -0.88
N ASN A 467 -25.15 4.04 -0.65
CA ASN A 467 -25.09 3.39 0.65
C ASN A 467 -23.78 2.64 0.84
N THR A 468 -22.67 3.36 0.78
CA THR A 468 -21.36 2.77 0.94
C THR A 468 -20.47 3.66 1.79
N THR A 469 -19.61 3.04 2.57
CA THR A 469 -18.51 3.68 3.29
C THR A 469 -17.26 2.83 3.19
N ASP A 470 -16.10 3.47 3.24
CA ASP A 470 -14.81 2.81 3.22
C ASP A 470 -14.04 3.06 4.52
N ILE A 471 -13.43 2.02 5.05
CA ILE A 471 -12.52 2.10 6.20
C ILE A 471 -11.23 1.40 5.84
N GLU A 472 -10.09 2.09 5.99
CA GLU A 472 -8.78 1.61 5.59
C GLU A 472 -7.83 1.59 6.79
N GLY A 473 -7.31 0.40 7.13
CA GLY A 473 -6.21 0.19 8.06
C GLY A 473 -4.91 -0.15 7.33
N ASP A 474 -3.92 -0.65 8.06
CA ASP A 474 -2.63 -1.01 7.49
C ASP A 474 -2.74 -2.31 6.66
N ARG A 475 -3.48 -3.31 7.15
CA ARG A 475 -3.58 -4.65 6.56
C ARG A 475 -4.92 -4.99 5.97
N PHE A 476 -5.93 -4.15 6.18
CA PHE A 476 -7.31 -4.42 5.73
C PHE A 476 -7.97 -3.18 5.13
N THR A 477 -9.03 -3.43 4.36
CA THR A 477 -9.99 -2.42 3.93
C THR A 477 -11.41 -2.97 4.07
N LEU A 478 -12.34 -2.14 4.55
CA LEU A 478 -13.77 -2.45 4.61
C LEU A 478 -14.50 -1.57 3.60
N THR A 479 -15.23 -2.16 2.69
CA THR A 479 -16.07 -1.50 1.69
C THR A 479 -17.50 -2.00 1.89
N LEU A 480 -18.22 -1.38 2.80
CA LEU A 480 -19.47 -1.93 3.35
C LEU A 480 -20.63 -0.92 3.29
N PRO A 481 -21.90 -1.36 3.41
CA PRO A 481 -23.03 -0.46 3.45
C PRO A 481 -22.93 0.52 4.63
N ALA A 482 -23.04 1.81 4.33
CA ALA A 482 -22.94 2.87 5.33
C ALA A 482 -24.03 2.75 6.42
N SER A 483 -25.25 2.35 6.05
CA SER A 483 -26.35 2.09 6.98
C SER A 483 -26.03 0.96 7.97
N GLU A 484 -25.45 -0.14 7.50
CA GLU A 484 -25.10 -1.27 8.38
C GLU A 484 -23.90 -0.94 9.28
N ILE A 485 -22.91 -0.19 8.77
CA ILE A 485 -21.79 0.25 9.60
C ILE A 485 -22.28 1.19 10.70
N LEU A 486 -23.15 2.18 10.39
CA LEU A 486 -23.72 3.07 11.40
C LEU A 486 -24.53 2.28 12.44
N LYS A 487 -25.36 1.34 12.01
CA LYS A 487 -26.11 0.45 12.90
C LYS A 487 -25.19 -0.35 13.82
N GLY A 488 -24.08 -0.88 13.30
CA GLY A 488 -23.07 -1.61 14.10
C GLY A 488 -22.39 -0.74 15.14
N ILE A 489 -22.07 0.51 14.78
CA ILE A 489 -21.46 1.49 15.67
C ILE A 489 -22.40 1.85 16.82
N GLU A 490 -23.68 2.08 16.54
CA GLU A 490 -24.68 2.55 17.51
C GLU A 490 -25.28 1.46 18.38
N SER A 491 -25.34 0.23 17.92
CA SER A 491 -26.03 -0.90 18.59
C SER A 491 -25.69 -1.01 20.08
N GLY A 492 -26.68 -0.68 20.94
CA GLY A 492 -26.54 -0.67 22.40
C GLY A 492 -25.63 0.44 22.96
N LEU A 493 -25.27 1.43 22.15
CA LEU A 493 -24.43 2.58 22.52
C LEU A 493 -25.02 3.91 22.03
N GLU A 494 -26.32 3.94 21.81
CA GLU A 494 -27.03 5.11 21.31
C GLU A 494 -26.82 6.31 22.26
N GLY A 495 -26.42 7.44 21.71
CA GLY A 495 -26.14 8.67 22.45
C GLY A 495 -24.79 8.70 23.20
N ASN A 496 -23.98 7.64 23.18
CA ASN A 496 -22.70 7.61 23.85
C ASN A 496 -21.55 7.63 22.81
N THR A 497 -21.19 8.83 22.38
CA THR A 497 -20.18 9.02 21.33
C THR A 497 -18.81 8.41 21.70
N GLU A 498 -18.36 8.55 22.93
CA GLU A 498 -17.06 8.01 23.35
C GLU A 498 -17.04 6.47 23.33
N ALA A 499 -18.12 5.83 23.75
CA ALA A 499 -18.24 4.39 23.64
C ALA A 499 -18.29 3.92 22.17
N GLN A 500 -18.95 4.69 21.30
CA GLN A 500 -18.97 4.41 19.84
C GLN A 500 -17.57 4.55 19.23
N VAL A 501 -16.82 5.60 19.60
CA VAL A 501 -15.43 5.79 19.16
C VAL A 501 -14.53 4.64 19.60
N ASN A 502 -14.62 4.21 20.86
CA ASN A 502 -13.85 3.10 21.36
C ASN A 502 -14.23 1.78 20.68
N ARG A 503 -15.51 1.55 20.40
CA ARG A 503 -15.96 0.36 19.63
C ARG A 503 -15.32 0.31 18.25
N VAL A 504 -15.35 1.41 17.52
CA VAL A 504 -14.74 1.47 16.19
C VAL A 504 -13.21 1.24 16.31
N TYR A 505 -12.56 1.92 17.23
CA TYR A 505 -11.11 1.74 17.46
C TYR A 505 -10.74 0.29 17.75
N ASP A 506 -11.45 -0.36 18.68
CA ASP A 506 -11.26 -1.77 19.01
C ASP A 506 -11.53 -2.67 17.79
N ALA A 507 -12.58 -2.40 17.01
CA ALA A 507 -12.90 -3.17 15.80
C ALA A 507 -11.81 -3.09 14.74
N LEU A 508 -11.19 -1.92 14.55
CA LEU A 508 -10.09 -1.76 13.61
C LEU A 508 -8.85 -2.52 14.06
N LEU A 509 -8.51 -2.48 15.35
CA LEU A 509 -7.42 -3.30 15.90
C LEU A 509 -7.71 -4.80 15.79
N ALA A 510 -8.97 -5.22 15.95
CA ALA A 510 -9.35 -6.63 15.75
C ALA A 510 -9.12 -7.08 14.29
N TRP A 511 -9.37 -6.21 13.30
CA TRP A 511 -9.05 -6.51 11.89
C TRP A 511 -7.54 -6.62 11.66
N GLU A 512 -6.75 -5.72 12.24
CA GLU A 512 -5.30 -5.82 12.16
C GLU A 512 -4.78 -7.14 12.75
N GLN A 513 -5.31 -7.55 13.89
CA GLN A 513 -4.97 -8.81 14.53
C GLN A 513 -5.40 -10.02 13.69
N GLU A 514 -6.62 -10.02 13.12
CA GLU A 514 -7.11 -11.11 12.27
C GLU A 514 -6.16 -11.37 11.08
N VAL A 515 -5.74 -10.32 10.37
CA VAL A 515 -4.82 -10.47 9.24
C VAL A 515 -3.44 -10.90 9.71
N LYS A 516 -2.97 -10.38 10.85
CA LYS A 516 -1.68 -10.75 11.44
C LYS A 516 -1.62 -12.24 11.81
N VAL A 517 -2.71 -12.79 12.33
CA VAL A 517 -2.84 -14.26 12.55
C VAL A 517 -2.68 -15.05 11.25
N GLY A 518 -3.29 -14.54 10.17
CA GLY A 518 -3.13 -15.15 8.84
C GLY A 518 -1.69 -15.11 8.35
N PHE A 519 -0.99 -14.00 8.52
CA PHE A 519 0.43 -13.90 8.17
C PHE A 519 1.29 -14.88 8.96
N ALA A 520 1.04 -15.00 10.26
CA ALA A 520 1.75 -15.97 11.11
C ALA A 520 1.51 -17.39 10.68
N LYS A 521 0.25 -17.79 10.42
CA LYS A 521 -0.05 -19.13 9.88
C LYS A 521 0.73 -19.40 8.60
N LYS A 522 0.86 -18.40 7.74
CA LYS A 522 1.59 -18.53 6.48
C LYS A 522 3.11 -18.43 6.62
N GLY A 523 3.60 -18.07 7.78
CA GLY A 523 5.04 -17.88 8.02
C GLY A 523 5.61 -16.83 7.07
N VAL A 524 4.96 -15.67 6.97
CA VAL A 524 5.44 -14.50 6.22
C VAL A 524 5.79 -13.39 7.17
N PHE A 525 6.74 -12.56 6.77
CA PHE A 525 7.33 -11.50 7.57
C PHE A 525 6.99 -10.12 6.98
N GLU A 526 6.72 -9.16 7.84
CA GLU A 526 6.46 -7.79 7.41
C GLU A 526 7.76 -6.97 7.31
N GLU A 527 8.78 -7.35 8.10
CA GLU A 527 10.07 -6.68 8.14
C GLU A 527 11.22 -7.69 7.99
N VAL A 528 12.36 -7.21 7.53
CA VAL A 528 13.58 -8.00 7.48
C VAL A 528 14.17 -8.12 8.90
N GLN A 529 14.63 -9.31 9.24
CA GLN A 529 15.24 -9.65 10.54
C GLN A 529 16.56 -10.39 10.29
N ASP A 530 17.32 -10.61 11.32
CA ASP A 530 18.46 -11.54 11.34
C ASP A 530 17.91 -12.99 11.41
N PHE A 531 17.63 -13.58 10.23
CA PHE A 531 17.06 -14.93 10.13
C PHE A 531 18.09 -16.03 10.30
N ASN A 532 19.37 -15.75 10.07
CA ASN A 532 20.44 -16.72 10.21
C ASN A 532 21.11 -16.69 11.58
N GLY A 533 20.76 -15.71 12.45
CA GLY A 533 21.22 -15.61 13.85
C GLY A 533 22.69 -15.19 13.98
N ASN A 534 23.24 -14.53 12.97
CA ASN A 534 24.66 -14.11 12.97
C ASN A 534 24.89 -12.74 13.69
N GLY A 535 23.82 -12.05 14.08
CA GLY A 535 23.83 -10.76 14.77
C GLY A 535 23.80 -9.54 13.87
N GLU A 536 23.71 -9.71 12.54
CA GLU A 536 23.64 -8.62 11.56
C GLU A 536 22.59 -8.96 10.48
N ILE A 537 21.91 -7.95 9.93
CA ILE A 537 21.00 -8.13 8.80
C ILE A 537 21.82 -8.07 7.50
N ASP A 538 22.07 -9.22 6.91
CA ASP A 538 22.91 -9.38 5.72
C ASP A 538 22.11 -9.69 4.42
N ASP A 539 22.80 -10.05 3.36
CA ASP A 539 22.19 -10.36 2.05
C ASP A 539 21.42 -11.68 2.06
N GLU A 540 21.79 -12.64 2.91
CA GLU A 540 21.10 -13.91 3.08
C GLU A 540 19.74 -13.66 3.76
N ASP A 541 19.72 -12.85 4.80
CA ASP A 541 18.48 -12.44 5.47
C ASP A 541 17.53 -11.70 4.54
N ARG A 542 18.07 -10.76 3.74
CA ARG A 542 17.27 -10.04 2.73
C ARG A 542 16.72 -10.97 1.65
N ALA A 543 17.49 -11.97 1.23
CA ALA A 543 17.04 -12.97 0.26
C ALA A 543 15.95 -13.86 0.84
N TYR A 544 16.11 -14.28 2.09
CA TYR A 544 15.10 -15.04 2.82
C TYR A 544 13.82 -14.23 3.02
N PHE A 545 13.95 -12.98 3.46
CA PHE A 545 12.82 -12.05 3.59
C PHE A 545 12.06 -11.88 2.28
N ARG A 546 12.74 -11.60 1.15
CA ARG A 546 12.05 -11.47 -0.16
C ARG A 546 11.22 -12.69 -0.51
N LYS A 547 11.68 -13.89 -0.16
CA LYS A 547 10.99 -15.14 -0.45
C LYS A 547 9.74 -15.35 0.43
N HIS A 548 9.77 -14.79 1.63
CA HIS A 548 8.74 -14.97 2.66
C HIS A 548 8.09 -13.65 3.10
N ARG A 549 8.22 -12.60 2.30
CA ARG A 549 7.68 -11.29 2.61
C ARG A 549 6.15 -11.32 2.64
N ALA A 550 5.56 -10.67 3.65
CA ALA A 550 4.13 -10.42 3.68
C ALA A 550 3.71 -9.51 2.51
N PRO A 551 2.50 -9.69 1.96
CA PRO A 551 1.98 -8.80 0.94
C PRO A 551 1.91 -7.36 1.42
N LEU A 552 2.25 -6.40 0.56
CA LEU A 552 1.99 -4.96 0.78
C LEU A 552 0.53 -4.58 0.47
N THR A 553 -0.20 -5.49 -0.12
CA THR A 553 -1.63 -5.38 -0.42
C THR A 553 -2.46 -5.71 0.82
N ARG A 554 -3.73 -5.28 0.82
CA ARG A 554 -4.64 -5.42 1.96
C ARG A 554 -5.68 -6.50 1.74
N LEU A 555 -6.17 -7.07 2.84
CA LEU A 555 -7.38 -7.88 2.83
C LEU A 555 -8.59 -6.94 2.70
N ASN A 556 -9.40 -7.12 1.67
CA ASN A 556 -10.60 -6.31 1.47
C ASN A 556 -11.86 -7.12 1.82
N ILE A 557 -12.67 -6.59 2.71
CA ILE A 557 -14.01 -7.09 3.03
C ILE A 557 -15.02 -6.19 2.34
N LYS A 558 -15.72 -6.75 1.35
CA LYS A 558 -16.55 -5.96 0.45
C LYS A 558 -18.00 -6.45 0.45
N TYR A 559 -18.93 -5.51 0.58
CA TYR A 559 -20.35 -5.81 0.35
C TYR A 559 -20.58 -6.28 -1.08
N GLN A 560 -21.33 -7.35 -1.21
CA GLN A 560 -21.78 -7.87 -2.50
C GLN A 560 -23.23 -8.30 -2.41
N ARG A 561 -24.10 -7.76 -3.27
CA ARG A 561 -25.52 -8.06 -3.23
C ARG A 561 -25.83 -9.48 -3.71
N MET A 562 -25.22 -9.89 -4.81
CA MET A 562 -25.43 -11.24 -5.36
C MET A 562 -24.42 -12.24 -4.79
N MET A 563 -24.87 -13.00 -3.83
CA MET A 563 -24.09 -14.03 -3.15
C MET A 563 -24.31 -15.45 -3.68
N MET A 564 -25.21 -15.63 -4.66
CA MET A 564 -25.54 -16.94 -5.25
C MET A 564 -25.83 -18.05 -4.21
N GLY A 565 -26.46 -17.67 -3.07
CA GLY A 565 -26.78 -18.59 -1.97
C GLY A 565 -25.64 -18.82 -0.98
N ALA A 566 -24.46 -18.23 -1.17
CA ALA A 566 -23.37 -18.25 -0.20
C ALA A 566 -23.58 -17.19 0.90
N ALA A 567 -23.05 -17.46 2.09
CA ALA A 567 -23.02 -16.47 3.17
C ALA A 567 -21.88 -15.46 3.00
N ALA A 568 -20.75 -15.93 2.45
CA ALA A 568 -19.61 -15.15 2.00
C ALA A 568 -18.93 -15.87 0.82
N TYR A 569 -17.97 -15.24 0.18
CA TYR A 569 -17.10 -15.89 -0.81
C TYR A 569 -15.72 -15.22 -0.85
N ALA A 570 -14.71 -15.97 -1.21
CA ALA A 570 -13.36 -15.46 -1.44
C ALA A 570 -13.09 -15.21 -2.93
N SER A 571 -12.37 -14.14 -3.22
CA SER A 571 -11.81 -13.86 -4.54
C SER A 571 -10.33 -13.46 -4.40
N ASN A 572 -9.64 -13.26 -5.53
CA ASN A 572 -8.25 -12.80 -5.52
C ASN A 572 -8.07 -11.38 -4.97
N HIS A 573 -9.14 -10.60 -4.81
CA HIS A 573 -9.07 -9.19 -4.45
C HIS A 573 -9.87 -8.84 -3.19
N HIS A 574 -10.86 -9.65 -2.82
CA HIS A 574 -11.73 -9.36 -1.69
C HIS A 574 -12.43 -10.61 -1.16
N ILE A 575 -12.92 -10.48 0.06
CA ILE A 575 -13.96 -11.36 0.60
C ILE A 575 -15.30 -10.65 0.41
N GLY A 576 -16.20 -11.26 -0.34
CA GLY A 576 -17.56 -10.76 -0.54
C GLY A 576 -18.46 -11.17 0.60
N VAL A 577 -19.20 -10.22 1.18
CA VAL A 577 -20.16 -10.44 2.27
C VAL A 577 -21.54 -9.88 1.93
N GLY A 578 -22.59 -10.44 2.51
CA GLY A 578 -23.96 -9.99 2.32
C GLY A 578 -24.26 -8.66 3.01
N PHE A 579 -25.50 -8.17 2.82
CA PHE A 579 -25.93 -6.85 3.32
C PHE A 579 -25.83 -6.74 4.85
N SER A 580 -26.23 -7.74 5.60
CA SER A 580 -26.15 -7.76 7.08
C SER A 580 -24.70 -7.82 7.54
N SER A 581 -24.03 -6.67 7.56
CA SER A 581 -22.59 -6.54 7.80
C SER A 581 -22.23 -5.71 9.05
N SER A 582 -23.22 -5.37 9.87
CA SER A 582 -23.02 -4.56 11.09
C SER A 582 -22.03 -5.17 12.11
N GLN A 583 -21.88 -6.50 12.13
CA GLN A 583 -20.91 -7.18 12.99
C GLN A 583 -19.46 -6.87 12.64
N TYR A 584 -19.16 -6.47 11.41
CA TYR A 584 -17.78 -6.23 10.97
C TYR A 584 -17.15 -4.93 11.51
N ILE A 585 -17.91 -4.15 12.30
CA ILE A 585 -17.42 -3.01 13.06
C ILE A 585 -17.55 -3.22 14.58
N GLN A 586 -17.68 -4.45 15.05
CA GLN A 586 -17.93 -4.79 16.45
C GLN A 586 -16.88 -5.75 17.04
N GLY A 587 -15.86 -6.14 16.31
CA GLY A 587 -14.78 -6.97 16.83
C GLY A 587 -14.07 -6.32 18.02
N VAL A 588 -13.56 -7.15 18.91
CA VAL A 588 -12.81 -6.73 20.10
C VAL A 588 -11.43 -7.39 20.06
N PRO A 589 -10.36 -6.58 20.00
CA PRO A 589 -9.01 -7.12 19.92
C PRO A 589 -8.59 -7.77 21.23
N TYR A 590 -7.67 -8.70 21.16
CA TYR A 590 -6.94 -9.16 22.34
C TYR A 590 -6.09 -8.02 22.89
N LYS A 591 -6.20 -7.77 24.20
CA LYS A 591 -5.44 -6.75 24.94
C LYS A 591 -4.46 -7.42 25.90
N PHE A 592 -3.28 -6.86 26.04
CA PHE A 592 -2.18 -7.46 26.79
C PHE A 592 -1.71 -6.54 27.92
N ASP A 593 -1.23 -7.12 29.01
CA ASP A 593 -0.53 -6.38 30.05
C ASP A 593 0.95 -6.16 29.68
N GLU A 594 1.69 -5.51 30.57
CA GLU A 594 3.12 -5.23 30.41
C GLU A 594 4.01 -6.48 30.32
N ASN A 595 3.48 -7.65 30.69
CA ASN A 595 4.17 -8.95 30.62
C ASN A 595 3.73 -9.76 29.38
N GLY A 596 2.89 -9.20 28.49
CA GLY A 596 2.37 -9.87 27.32
C GLY A 596 1.26 -10.87 27.60
N LYS A 597 0.63 -10.85 28.79
CA LYS A 597 -0.49 -11.72 29.12
C LYS A 597 -1.81 -11.11 28.69
N VAL A 598 -2.69 -11.90 28.04
CA VAL A 598 -4.03 -11.48 27.67
C VAL A 598 -4.85 -11.08 28.89
N THR A 599 -5.44 -9.88 28.86
CA THR A 599 -6.22 -9.32 29.97
C THR A 599 -7.73 -9.38 29.77
N ASN A 600 -8.19 -9.66 28.55
CA ASN A 600 -9.61 -9.64 28.18
C ASN A 600 -10.09 -10.88 27.41
N ALA A 601 -9.49 -12.03 27.68
CA ALA A 601 -9.78 -13.30 26.97
C ALA A 601 -11.29 -13.63 26.86
N ASP A 602 -12.05 -13.35 27.92
CA ASP A 602 -13.50 -13.63 27.94
C ASP A 602 -14.35 -12.70 27.06
N SER A 603 -13.82 -11.54 26.69
CA SER A 603 -14.54 -10.52 25.90
C SER A 603 -13.92 -10.28 24.51
N ALA A 604 -12.68 -10.70 24.30
CA ALA A 604 -12.04 -10.58 23.01
C ALA A 604 -12.70 -11.50 21.98
N HIS A 605 -12.93 -10.99 20.80
CA HIS A 605 -13.37 -11.79 19.64
C HIS A 605 -12.93 -11.11 18.35
N LEU A 606 -12.23 -11.84 17.54
CA LEU A 606 -11.90 -11.47 16.18
C LEU A 606 -13.03 -11.91 15.22
N TYR A 607 -12.76 -11.83 13.93
CA TYR A 607 -13.75 -12.14 12.90
C TYR A 607 -13.64 -13.58 12.36
N GLY A 608 -12.99 -14.47 13.14
CA GLY A 608 -12.54 -15.80 12.73
C GLY A 608 -13.57 -16.78 12.18
N GLY A 609 -14.84 -16.62 12.48
CA GLY A 609 -15.89 -17.50 11.99
C GLY A 609 -15.94 -17.60 10.46
N LEU A 610 -16.93 -16.95 9.85
CA LEU A 610 -17.08 -16.89 8.39
C LEU A 610 -15.89 -16.21 7.70
N ILE A 611 -15.39 -15.13 8.27
CA ILE A 611 -14.24 -14.41 7.70
C ILE A 611 -12.98 -15.25 7.74
N GLY A 612 -12.71 -15.96 8.84
CA GLY A 612 -11.56 -16.88 8.92
C GLY A 612 -11.62 -17.98 7.85
N HIS A 613 -12.81 -18.48 7.55
CA HIS A 613 -13.03 -19.44 6.47
C HIS A 613 -12.65 -18.86 5.10
N GLU A 614 -13.17 -17.68 4.76
CA GLU A 614 -12.89 -17.03 3.48
C GLU A 614 -11.44 -16.53 3.38
N MET A 615 -10.88 -16.04 4.49
CA MET A 615 -9.46 -15.66 4.54
C MET A 615 -8.54 -16.87 4.33
N GLY A 616 -8.96 -18.03 4.83
CA GLY A 616 -8.29 -19.29 4.54
C GLY A 616 -8.25 -19.58 3.04
N HIS A 617 -9.35 -19.39 2.32
CA HIS A 617 -9.38 -19.53 0.85
C HIS A 617 -8.45 -18.51 0.15
N VAL A 618 -8.50 -17.26 0.57
CA VAL A 618 -7.65 -16.18 0.02
C VAL A 618 -6.16 -16.54 0.17
N MET A 619 -5.77 -17.13 1.29
CA MET A 619 -4.37 -17.40 1.63
C MET A 619 -3.88 -18.80 1.26
N ASP A 620 -4.76 -19.73 0.90
CA ASP A 620 -4.35 -21.09 0.52
C ASP A 620 -3.72 -21.14 -0.89
N ILE A 621 -2.84 -22.11 -1.09
CA ILE A 621 -2.20 -22.37 -2.38
C ILE A 621 -2.91 -23.56 -3.02
N GLY A 622 -3.42 -23.36 -4.25
CA GLY A 622 -4.36 -24.27 -4.89
C GLY A 622 -3.88 -25.70 -5.13
N ASP A 623 -2.58 -25.92 -5.31
CA ASP A 623 -2.00 -27.24 -5.56
C ASP A 623 -1.83 -28.10 -4.31
N ARG A 624 -1.97 -27.52 -3.11
CA ARG A 624 -1.81 -28.18 -1.81
C ARG A 624 -3.02 -28.07 -0.89
N LEU A 625 -4.10 -27.45 -1.33
CA LEU A 625 -5.30 -27.28 -0.52
C LEU A 625 -6.20 -28.52 -0.57
N TYR A 626 -6.93 -28.74 0.51
CA TYR A 626 -8.08 -29.64 0.60
C TYR A 626 -9.32 -28.76 0.51
N PRO A 627 -10.04 -28.74 -0.62
CA PRO A 627 -11.15 -27.80 -0.87
C PRO A 627 -12.17 -27.80 0.27
N GLU A 628 -12.59 -26.61 0.70
CA GLU A 628 -13.55 -26.41 1.80
C GLU A 628 -13.13 -27.11 3.12
N THR A 629 -11.84 -27.33 3.30
CA THR A 629 -11.27 -28.02 4.46
C THR A 629 -10.06 -27.28 5.02
N SER A 630 -8.97 -27.18 4.26
CA SER A 630 -7.72 -26.54 4.76
C SER A 630 -7.89 -25.06 5.07
N ASN A 631 -8.77 -24.37 4.38
CA ASN A 631 -9.14 -22.99 4.66
C ASN A 631 -9.72 -22.81 6.08
N ASN A 632 -10.43 -23.78 6.62
CA ASN A 632 -10.95 -23.77 7.99
C ASN A 632 -9.88 -23.84 9.08
N LEU A 633 -8.62 -24.09 8.73
CA LEU A 633 -7.52 -23.93 9.70
C LEU A 633 -7.40 -22.49 10.22
N MET A 634 -7.76 -21.50 9.42
CA MET A 634 -7.83 -20.11 9.93
C MET A 634 -8.91 -19.94 10.99
N THR A 635 -10.11 -20.47 10.73
CA THR A 635 -11.20 -20.46 11.71
C THR A 635 -10.83 -21.23 12.99
N ALA A 636 -10.16 -22.37 12.85
CA ALA A 636 -9.69 -23.16 13.99
C ALA A 636 -8.66 -22.39 14.84
N ILE A 637 -7.72 -21.72 14.19
CA ILE A 637 -6.70 -20.90 14.86
C ILE A 637 -7.36 -19.78 15.66
N THR A 638 -8.18 -18.96 15.00
CA THR A 638 -8.83 -17.81 15.64
C THR A 638 -9.84 -18.20 16.71
N GLY A 639 -10.53 -19.34 16.52
CA GLY A 639 -11.53 -19.83 17.47
C GLY A 639 -10.95 -20.58 18.66
N THR A 640 -9.87 -21.35 18.47
CA THR A 640 -9.34 -22.27 19.49
C THR A 640 -8.06 -21.76 20.13
N MET A 641 -7.15 -21.20 19.34
CA MET A 641 -5.84 -20.77 19.85
C MET A 641 -5.89 -19.45 20.61
N LEU A 642 -6.77 -18.56 20.20
CA LEU A 642 -6.96 -17.24 20.83
C LEU A 642 -7.98 -17.30 21.98
N ASN A 643 -8.79 -18.34 22.04
CA ASN A 643 -9.74 -18.57 23.14
C ASN A 643 -9.69 -20.03 23.58
N GLU A 644 -8.94 -20.31 24.62
CA GLU A 644 -8.78 -21.66 25.17
C GLU A 644 -10.10 -22.28 25.66
N ASN A 645 -11.11 -21.47 25.98
CA ASN A 645 -12.41 -21.91 26.46
C ASN A 645 -13.41 -22.21 25.33
N SER A 646 -13.05 -21.92 24.09
CA SER A 646 -13.90 -22.16 22.91
C SER A 646 -13.33 -23.28 22.04
N PRO A 647 -13.65 -24.55 22.31
CA PRO A 647 -13.23 -25.64 21.44
C PRO A 647 -13.90 -25.49 20.06
N TYR A 648 -13.10 -25.45 19.02
CA TYR A 648 -13.61 -25.41 17.63
C TYR A 648 -14.24 -26.73 17.20
N PHE A 649 -13.74 -27.85 17.77
CA PHE A 649 -14.24 -29.18 17.47
C PHE A 649 -14.98 -29.77 18.67
N ASP A 650 -16.26 -30.03 18.50
CA ASP A 650 -17.12 -30.55 19.57
C ASP A 650 -16.79 -32.03 19.93
N SER A 651 -16.27 -32.78 18.98
CA SER A 651 -16.01 -34.19 19.17
C SER A 651 -15.02 -34.78 18.16
N PHE A 652 -14.00 -35.45 18.64
CA PHE A 652 -13.08 -36.25 17.86
C PHE A 652 -13.62 -37.68 17.53
N LYS A 653 -14.83 -38.03 17.95
CA LYS A 653 -15.39 -39.37 17.76
C LYS A 653 -15.27 -39.89 16.31
N LYS A 654 -15.65 -39.06 15.33
CA LYS A 654 -15.56 -39.45 13.89
C LYS A 654 -14.12 -39.60 13.42
N VAL A 655 -13.18 -38.82 14.01
CA VAL A 655 -11.75 -39.00 13.75
C VAL A 655 -11.29 -40.37 14.25
N TYR A 656 -11.64 -40.73 15.49
CA TYR A 656 -11.30 -42.02 16.08
C TYR A 656 -11.91 -43.18 15.31
N GLU A 657 -13.16 -43.10 14.87
CA GLU A 657 -13.80 -44.05 13.98
C GLU A 657 -13.03 -44.22 12.67
N LYS A 658 -12.53 -43.15 12.07
CA LYS A 658 -11.74 -43.22 10.83
C LYS A 658 -10.38 -43.87 11.06
N VAL A 659 -9.61 -43.39 12.03
CA VAL A 659 -8.22 -43.88 12.26
C VAL A 659 -8.12 -45.29 12.81
N THR A 660 -9.22 -45.85 13.30
CA THR A 660 -9.29 -47.25 13.75
C THR A 660 -10.01 -48.15 12.74
N SER A 661 -10.48 -47.63 11.60
CA SER A 661 -11.23 -48.40 10.61
C SER A 661 -10.35 -49.22 9.64
N ASN A 662 -9.05 -48.96 9.58
CA ASN A 662 -8.10 -49.51 8.60
C ASN A 662 -8.54 -49.32 7.12
N THR A 663 -9.36 -48.31 6.83
CA THR A 663 -9.87 -48.06 5.48
C THR A 663 -8.93 -47.13 4.70
N ILE A 664 -8.61 -47.53 3.47
CA ILE A 664 -7.85 -46.72 2.53
C ILE A 664 -8.72 -45.57 2.00
N GLY A 665 -8.10 -44.41 1.77
CA GLY A 665 -8.74 -43.20 1.28
C GLY A 665 -9.18 -42.28 2.41
N LEU A 666 -9.14 -40.98 2.16
CA LEU A 666 -9.57 -39.94 3.10
C LEU A 666 -11.08 -40.09 3.43
N SER A 667 -11.45 -39.62 4.60
CA SER A 667 -12.86 -39.50 4.97
C SER A 667 -13.58 -38.54 4.02
N THR A 668 -14.85 -38.82 3.74
CA THR A 668 -15.75 -37.86 3.05
C THR A 668 -16.24 -36.75 3.99
N ASP A 669 -16.11 -36.94 5.29
CA ASP A 669 -16.40 -35.91 6.28
C ASP A 669 -15.23 -34.93 6.36
N ARG A 670 -15.49 -33.68 5.97
CA ARG A 670 -14.47 -32.63 5.93
C ARG A 670 -13.90 -32.31 7.30
N THR A 671 -14.67 -32.49 8.38
CA THR A 671 -14.21 -32.31 9.75
C THR A 671 -13.11 -33.30 10.12
N VAL A 672 -13.22 -34.57 9.68
CA VAL A 672 -12.19 -35.59 9.90
C VAL A 672 -10.90 -35.23 9.17
N VAL A 673 -11.00 -34.76 7.91
CA VAL A 673 -9.83 -34.32 7.14
C VAL A 673 -9.21 -33.07 7.74
N LEU A 674 -10.02 -32.13 8.24
CA LEU A 674 -9.52 -30.94 8.93
C LEU A 674 -8.73 -31.32 10.19
N ASN A 675 -9.23 -32.27 10.97
CA ASN A 675 -8.52 -32.78 12.15
C ASN A 675 -7.19 -33.47 11.78
N MET A 676 -7.13 -34.19 10.67
CA MET A 676 -5.86 -34.73 10.17
C MET A 676 -4.81 -33.61 9.96
N LEU A 677 -5.23 -32.45 9.46
CA LEU A 677 -4.33 -31.29 9.29
C LEU A 677 -4.01 -30.60 10.63
N TRP A 678 -4.91 -30.69 11.61
CA TRP A 678 -4.80 -30.04 12.91
C TRP A 678 -3.98 -30.84 13.92
N GLN A 679 -4.08 -32.17 13.92
CA GLN A 679 -3.44 -33.05 14.91
C GLN A 679 -1.90 -32.91 14.98
N PRO A 680 -1.15 -32.73 13.89
CA PRO A 680 0.29 -32.47 14.00
C PRO A 680 0.62 -31.19 14.76
N TYR A 681 -0.18 -30.12 14.60
CA TYR A 681 -0.06 -28.93 15.41
C TYR A 681 -0.29 -29.27 16.90
N LEU A 682 -1.37 -29.99 17.21
CA LEU A 682 -1.66 -30.40 18.58
C LEU A 682 -0.56 -31.26 19.19
N ALA A 683 0.13 -32.06 18.38
CA ALA A 683 1.15 -32.98 18.85
C ALA A 683 2.52 -32.34 19.13
N TYR A 684 2.88 -31.29 18.38
CA TYR A 684 4.25 -30.77 18.35
C TYR A 684 4.40 -29.31 18.75
N GLU A 685 3.28 -28.60 19.05
CA GLU A 685 3.29 -27.18 19.33
C GLU A 685 2.75 -26.87 20.73
N ASP A 686 3.62 -26.89 21.74
CA ASP A 686 3.24 -26.60 23.12
C ASP A 686 3.71 -25.22 23.61
N ASN A 687 4.72 -24.64 22.97
CA ASN A 687 5.43 -23.48 23.49
C ASN A 687 5.06 -22.16 22.78
N ILE A 688 4.44 -22.25 21.60
CA ILE A 688 4.08 -21.09 20.81
C ILE A 688 2.57 -20.93 20.80
N THR A 689 2.10 -19.77 21.22
CA THR A 689 0.69 -19.38 21.15
C THR A 689 0.55 -18.25 20.16
N TYR A 690 -0.59 -18.16 19.48
CA TYR A 690 -0.85 -17.04 18.57
C TYR A 690 -1.04 -15.73 19.32
N GLU A 691 -1.24 -15.74 20.63
CA GLU A 691 -1.22 -14.55 21.48
C GLU A 691 0.12 -13.84 21.43
N MET A 692 1.22 -14.57 21.32
CA MET A 692 2.57 -14.00 21.17
C MET A 692 2.73 -13.11 19.92
N LEU A 693 1.88 -13.28 18.90
CA LEU A 693 1.87 -12.41 17.71
C LEU A 693 1.60 -10.94 18.00
N PHE A 694 0.91 -10.68 19.10
CA PHE A 694 0.41 -9.35 19.40
C PHE A 694 1.24 -8.65 20.46
N THR A 695 2.23 -9.36 21.03
CA THR A 695 3.18 -8.81 21.97
C THR A 695 4.48 -8.50 21.25
N ASP A 696 5.21 -7.47 21.69
CA ASP A 696 6.56 -7.15 21.20
C ASP A 696 7.62 -8.18 21.64
N VAL A 697 7.17 -9.29 22.24
CA VAL A 697 8.05 -10.36 22.69
C VAL A 697 8.43 -11.21 21.51
N ASP A 698 9.64 -11.09 21.06
CA ASP A 698 10.35 -11.90 20.07
C ASP A 698 9.49 -12.42 18.91
N ALA A 699 9.35 -11.61 17.88
CA ALA A 699 8.69 -11.98 16.62
C ALA A 699 9.15 -13.34 16.04
N ASP A 700 10.34 -13.79 16.42
CA ASP A 700 10.92 -15.08 16.04
C ASP A 700 10.08 -16.29 16.48
N LEU A 701 9.48 -16.25 17.68
CA LEU A 701 8.75 -17.39 18.22
C LEU A 701 7.46 -17.67 17.46
N THR A 702 6.76 -16.65 17.01
CA THR A 702 5.49 -16.80 16.29
C THR A 702 5.67 -17.31 14.88
N ASN A 703 6.78 -16.95 14.24
CA ASN A 703 7.13 -17.41 12.90
C ASN A 703 7.70 -18.84 12.89
N ASP A 704 7.92 -19.43 14.04
CA ASP A 704 8.40 -20.80 14.20
C ASP A 704 7.31 -21.81 14.54
N SER A 705 6.03 -21.43 14.50
CA SER A 705 4.91 -22.33 14.68
C SER A 705 4.89 -23.45 13.62
N TYR A 706 4.27 -24.57 13.94
CA TYR A 706 4.11 -25.69 13.01
C TYR A 706 3.57 -25.26 11.65
N PHE A 707 2.49 -24.45 11.63
CA PHE A 707 1.90 -24.02 10.37
C PHE A 707 2.81 -23.05 9.59
N ALA A 708 3.49 -22.16 10.28
CA ALA A 708 4.47 -21.26 9.65
C ALA A 708 5.60 -22.05 8.97
N LYS A 709 6.21 -22.99 9.72
CA LYS A 709 7.25 -23.89 9.20
C LYS A 709 6.76 -24.71 8.00
N LEU A 710 5.57 -25.30 8.10
CA LEU A 710 4.99 -26.10 7.02
C LEU A 710 4.74 -25.24 5.76
N ASN A 711 4.17 -24.05 5.90
CA ASN A 711 3.93 -23.16 4.76
C ASN A 711 5.25 -22.66 4.12
N ARG A 712 6.29 -22.39 4.92
CA ARG A 712 7.62 -22.07 4.38
C ARG A 712 8.23 -23.26 3.66
N ALA A 713 8.15 -24.47 4.24
CA ALA A 713 8.62 -25.69 3.59
C ALA A 713 7.97 -25.91 2.21
N TYR A 714 6.67 -25.65 2.06
CA TYR A 714 6.01 -25.70 0.76
C TYR A 714 6.57 -24.68 -0.24
N ARG A 715 6.87 -23.45 0.19
CA ARG A 715 7.47 -22.43 -0.69
C ARG A 715 8.92 -22.72 -1.07
N GLU A 716 9.60 -23.50 -0.22
CA GLU A 716 11.00 -23.89 -0.37
C GLU A 716 11.20 -25.30 -0.91
N MET A 717 10.12 -25.95 -1.30
CA MET A 717 10.14 -27.36 -1.73
C MET A 717 11.21 -27.63 -2.79
N SER A 718 12.16 -28.47 -2.45
CA SER A 718 13.22 -28.94 -3.35
C SER A 718 12.69 -29.89 -4.42
N GLU A 719 13.50 -30.16 -5.45
CA GLU A 719 13.15 -31.14 -6.48
C GLU A 719 12.99 -32.56 -5.90
N GLU A 720 13.82 -32.94 -4.91
CA GLU A 720 13.69 -34.22 -4.20
C GLU A 720 12.32 -34.33 -3.47
N GLU A 721 11.86 -33.24 -2.89
CA GLU A 721 10.58 -33.16 -2.18
C GLU A 721 9.40 -33.14 -3.16
N ARG A 722 9.58 -32.66 -4.37
CA ARG A 722 8.54 -32.47 -5.39
C ARG A 722 8.30 -33.73 -6.24
N VAL A 723 9.36 -34.45 -6.57
CA VAL A 723 9.34 -35.54 -7.57
C VAL A 723 8.38 -36.65 -7.18
N ASN A 724 7.59 -37.13 -8.13
CA ASN A 724 6.57 -38.19 -7.92
C ASN A 724 5.62 -37.94 -6.75
N GLY A 725 5.32 -36.62 -6.49
CA GLY A 725 4.42 -36.20 -5.44
C GLY A 725 3.15 -35.56 -6.00
N ASP A 726 2.14 -35.63 -5.18
CA ASP A 726 0.89 -34.90 -5.28
C ASP A 726 0.63 -34.20 -3.93
N ARG A 727 -0.52 -33.58 -3.77
CA ARG A 727 -0.93 -32.92 -2.53
C ARG A 727 -0.69 -33.79 -1.28
N ASP A 728 -1.10 -35.03 -1.33
CA ASP A 728 -1.06 -35.97 -0.19
C ASP A 728 0.40 -36.40 0.11
N GLN A 729 1.18 -36.73 -0.93
CA GLN A 729 2.58 -37.10 -0.79
C GLN A 729 3.46 -35.94 -0.31
N TRP A 730 3.22 -34.71 -0.81
CA TRP A 730 3.89 -33.53 -0.33
C TRP A 730 3.58 -33.21 1.14
N LEU A 731 2.31 -33.38 1.55
CA LEU A 731 1.92 -33.22 2.94
C LEU A 731 2.71 -34.16 3.86
N ILE A 732 2.78 -35.48 3.52
CA ILE A 732 3.55 -36.44 4.32
C ILE A 732 5.03 -36.03 4.41
N ARG A 733 5.66 -35.71 3.28
CA ARG A 733 7.09 -35.34 3.24
C ARG A 733 7.39 -34.10 4.06
N LEU A 734 6.64 -33.05 3.82
CA LEU A 734 6.92 -31.73 4.41
C LEU A 734 6.54 -31.68 5.89
N SER A 735 5.42 -32.28 6.29
CA SER A 735 5.08 -32.38 7.71
C SER A 735 6.11 -33.21 8.48
N SER A 736 6.56 -34.36 7.91
CA SER A 736 7.64 -35.15 8.50
C SER A 736 8.96 -34.38 8.63
N LYS A 737 9.31 -33.59 7.61
CA LYS A 737 10.48 -32.68 7.63
C LYS A 737 10.36 -31.65 8.76
N VAL A 738 9.23 -30.97 8.83
CA VAL A 738 9.00 -29.88 9.80
C VAL A 738 9.10 -30.37 11.24
N VAL A 739 8.53 -31.55 11.54
CA VAL A 739 8.55 -32.10 12.91
C VAL A 739 9.79 -32.98 13.18
N GLY A 740 10.57 -33.29 12.14
CA GLY A 740 11.74 -34.15 12.26
C GLY A 740 11.41 -35.63 12.59
N LYS A 741 10.21 -36.09 12.25
CA LYS A 741 9.72 -37.44 12.50
C LYS A 741 9.05 -38.01 11.26
N ASN A 742 9.18 -39.32 11.04
CA ASN A 742 8.44 -40.00 9.99
C ASN A 742 6.99 -40.20 10.44
N LEU A 743 6.06 -39.49 9.78
CA LEU A 743 4.63 -39.49 10.10
C LEU A 743 3.80 -40.43 9.22
N THR A 744 4.39 -41.38 8.51
CA THR A 744 3.65 -42.27 7.58
C THR A 744 2.53 -43.02 8.27
N ASP A 745 2.75 -43.60 9.46
CA ASP A 745 1.72 -44.35 10.18
C ASP A 745 0.51 -43.49 10.56
N PHE A 746 0.76 -42.24 10.91
CA PHE A 746 -0.29 -41.26 11.17
C PHE A 746 -1.17 -41.01 9.94
N TYR A 747 -0.56 -40.75 8.80
CA TYR A 747 -1.30 -40.51 7.56
C TYR A 747 -1.97 -41.77 7.03
N GLU A 748 -1.34 -42.93 7.21
CA GLU A 748 -1.94 -44.25 6.86
C GLU A 748 -3.21 -44.50 7.69
N ALA A 749 -3.20 -44.19 8.98
CA ALA A 749 -4.40 -44.28 9.82
C ALA A 749 -5.54 -43.37 9.29
N HIS A 750 -5.23 -42.22 8.74
CA HIS A 750 -6.18 -41.34 8.05
C HIS A 750 -6.55 -41.80 6.63
N GLY A 751 -5.90 -42.84 6.11
CA GLY A 751 -6.17 -43.45 4.82
C GLY A 751 -5.31 -42.95 3.66
N ILE A 752 -4.22 -42.23 3.92
CA ILE A 752 -3.26 -41.79 2.90
C ILE A 752 -2.07 -42.75 2.88
N ILE A 753 -1.90 -43.46 1.77
CA ILE A 753 -0.78 -44.37 1.59
C ILE A 753 0.40 -43.66 0.96
N ALA A 754 1.55 -43.72 1.63
CA ALA A 754 2.79 -43.17 1.10
C ALA A 754 3.31 -44.01 -0.07
N ASN A 755 3.67 -43.38 -1.18
CA ASN A 755 4.31 -44.01 -2.32
C ASN A 755 5.80 -44.31 -2.02
N GLU A 756 6.43 -45.14 -2.88
CA GLU A 756 7.84 -45.54 -2.70
C GLU A 756 8.79 -44.36 -2.57
N THR A 757 8.58 -43.27 -3.34
CA THR A 757 9.42 -42.07 -3.28
C THR A 757 9.23 -41.35 -1.94
N THR A 758 8.02 -41.28 -1.44
CA THR A 758 7.72 -40.71 -0.12
C THR A 758 8.31 -41.55 1.00
N LEU A 759 8.16 -42.88 0.97
CA LEU A 759 8.76 -43.78 1.95
C LEU A 759 10.30 -43.61 1.98
N ALA A 760 10.93 -43.56 0.81
CA ALA A 760 12.38 -43.33 0.71
C ALA A 760 12.78 -41.97 1.30
N TYR A 761 12.03 -40.91 1.02
CA TYR A 761 12.30 -39.56 1.54
C TYR A 761 12.18 -39.51 3.07
N VAL A 762 11.09 -40.02 3.64
CA VAL A 762 10.83 -39.92 5.09
C VAL A 762 11.65 -40.88 5.93
N SER A 763 12.26 -41.93 5.29
CA SER A 763 13.12 -42.89 5.99
C SER A 763 14.34 -42.28 6.67
N LYS A 764 14.74 -41.07 6.27
CA LYS A 764 15.79 -40.27 6.91
C LYS A 764 15.40 -39.71 8.28
N PHE A 765 14.13 -39.67 8.62
CA PHE A 765 13.63 -39.23 9.91
C PHE A 765 13.33 -40.42 10.83
N PRO A 766 13.57 -40.31 12.14
CA PRO A 766 13.16 -41.35 13.08
C PRO A 766 11.64 -41.50 13.06
N LYS A 767 11.18 -42.79 13.15
CA LYS A 767 9.76 -43.10 13.15
C LYS A 767 9.06 -42.44 14.35
N GLU A 768 7.86 -41.88 14.14
CA GLU A 768 7.00 -41.50 15.25
C GLU A 768 6.42 -42.74 15.91
N THR A 769 6.61 -42.87 17.21
CA THR A 769 6.17 -44.02 18.01
C THR A 769 4.90 -43.72 18.79
N LYS A 770 4.56 -42.45 18.99
CA LYS A 770 3.33 -42.02 19.66
C LYS A 770 2.13 -42.12 18.70
N LYS A 771 1.00 -42.49 19.20
CA LYS A 771 -0.26 -42.61 18.46
C LYS A 771 -0.92 -41.23 18.27
N ILE A 772 -0.25 -40.33 17.59
CA ILE A 772 -0.70 -38.94 17.46
C ILE A 772 -2.06 -38.79 16.77
N GLN A 773 -2.56 -39.82 16.09
CA GLN A 773 -3.92 -39.84 15.52
C GLN A 773 -5.03 -39.83 16.57
N TYR A 774 -4.71 -40.03 17.86
CA TYR A 774 -5.67 -39.93 18.96
C TYR A 774 -5.65 -38.61 19.70
N ILE A 775 -4.71 -37.71 19.38
CA ILE A 775 -4.58 -36.44 20.08
C ILE A 775 -5.78 -35.52 19.80
N ASN A 776 -6.19 -34.78 20.82
CA ASN A 776 -7.24 -33.76 20.73
C ASN A 776 -6.81 -32.46 21.41
N ASP A 777 -7.63 -31.40 21.35
CA ASP A 777 -7.32 -30.09 21.94
C ASP A 777 -7.08 -30.17 23.46
N GLU A 778 -7.77 -31.03 24.16
CA GLU A 778 -7.58 -31.24 25.60
C GLU A 778 -6.16 -31.72 25.91
N ALA A 779 -5.63 -32.62 25.10
CA ALA A 779 -4.28 -33.14 25.28
C ALA A 779 -3.23 -32.03 25.24
N ARG A 780 -3.34 -31.11 24.31
CA ARG A 780 -2.46 -29.97 24.22
C ARG A 780 -2.61 -29.04 25.45
N ARG A 781 -3.83 -28.74 25.86
CA ARG A 781 -4.09 -27.92 27.06
C ARG A 781 -3.46 -28.54 28.31
N GLN A 782 -3.58 -29.87 28.51
CA GLN A 782 -3.01 -30.58 29.64
C GLN A 782 -1.47 -30.59 29.61
N ARG A 783 -0.85 -30.65 28.43
CA ARG A 783 0.62 -30.54 28.29
C ARG A 783 1.10 -29.16 28.65
N ILE A 784 0.47 -28.10 28.16
CA ILE A 784 0.78 -26.72 28.50
C ILE A 784 0.63 -26.48 30.00
N ALA A 785 -0.41 -27.04 30.61
CA ALA A 785 -0.64 -26.95 32.06
C ALA A 785 0.32 -27.81 32.91
N GLY A 786 1.15 -28.65 32.31
CA GLY A 786 2.04 -29.60 33.02
C GLY A 786 1.32 -30.74 33.74
N THR A 787 0.12 -31.09 33.29
CA THR A 787 -0.76 -32.12 33.89
C THR A 787 -1.05 -33.26 32.93
N ALA A 788 -0.25 -33.45 31.90
CA ALA A 788 -0.47 -34.42 30.83
C ALA A 788 -0.04 -35.84 31.15
N ASP A 789 0.98 -36.01 31.98
CA ASP A 789 1.55 -37.33 32.26
C ASP A 789 0.81 -38.02 33.36
N MET A 790 0.46 -39.31 33.15
CA MET A 790 -0.01 -40.18 34.22
C MET A 790 1.13 -40.55 35.18
N GLU A 791 0.81 -41.02 36.38
CA GLU A 791 1.81 -41.56 37.30
C GLU A 791 2.52 -42.77 36.72
N GLU A 792 3.83 -42.91 36.99
CA GLU A 792 4.72 -43.94 36.40
C GLU A 792 4.24 -45.37 36.53
N VAL A 793 3.39 -45.68 37.54
CA VAL A 793 2.84 -47.01 37.79
C VAL A 793 1.31 -46.96 37.70
N THR A 794 0.77 -46.40 36.66
CA THR A 794 -0.69 -46.42 36.38
C THR A 794 -1.06 -47.71 35.65
N THR A 795 -2.02 -48.45 36.17
CA THR A 795 -2.43 -49.77 35.65
C THR A 795 -3.84 -49.71 35.07
N LEU A 796 -3.98 -50.19 33.83
CA LEU A 796 -5.27 -50.36 33.17
C LEU A 796 -5.95 -51.64 33.67
N SER A 797 -7.24 -51.54 33.95
CA SER A 797 -8.16 -52.66 34.14
C SER A 797 -9.26 -52.65 33.06
N ALA A 798 -9.46 -53.79 32.43
CA ALA A 798 -10.51 -53.97 31.43
C ALA A 798 -11.30 -55.26 31.68
N SER A 799 -12.62 -55.22 31.48
CA SER A 799 -13.49 -56.39 31.64
C SER A 799 -14.73 -56.28 30.78
N PHE A 800 -15.31 -57.42 30.39
CA PHE A 800 -16.58 -57.41 29.68
C PHE A 800 -17.74 -56.99 30.60
N ALA A 801 -18.51 -56.00 30.19
CA ALA A 801 -19.64 -55.45 30.95
C ALA A 801 -20.87 -56.41 30.99
N ASN A 802 -21.03 -57.26 30.01
CA ASN A 802 -22.18 -58.10 29.80
C ASN A 802 -21.94 -59.63 30.22
N GLY A 803 -20.98 -59.80 31.13
CA GLY A 803 -20.73 -61.11 31.71
C GLY A 803 -20.03 -62.15 30.79
N ILE A 804 -19.47 -61.72 29.70
CA ILE A 804 -18.66 -62.52 28.80
C ILE A 804 -17.36 -62.84 29.51
N THR A 805 -16.98 -64.13 29.54
CA THR A 805 -15.71 -64.61 30.13
C THR A 805 -14.67 -64.78 29.01
N THR A 806 -13.40 -64.77 29.39
CA THR A 806 -12.27 -65.05 28.50
C THR A 806 -12.46 -66.41 27.81
N GLY A 807 -12.33 -66.49 26.49
CA GLY A 807 -12.50 -67.67 25.69
C GLY A 807 -13.96 -68.08 25.39
N SER A 808 -14.95 -67.27 25.74
CA SER A 808 -16.36 -67.49 25.42
C SER A 808 -16.73 -67.05 24.03
N TYR A 809 -17.67 -67.80 23.38
CA TYR A 809 -18.29 -67.28 22.16
C TYR A 809 -19.12 -66.05 22.47
N VAL A 810 -18.88 -64.99 21.66
CA VAL A 810 -19.71 -63.79 21.74
C VAL A 810 -20.94 -64.01 20.86
N ASP A 811 -22.09 -64.21 21.49
CA ASP A 811 -23.39 -64.46 20.82
C ASP A 811 -24.16 -63.11 20.69
N SER A 812 -23.55 -62.01 21.07
CA SER A 812 -24.17 -60.68 21.03
C SER A 812 -23.59 -59.86 19.91
N LYS A 813 -24.42 -59.10 19.18
CA LYS A 813 -23.98 -58.10 18.23
C LYS A 813 -23.25 -56.93 18.90
N GLU A 814 -23.47 -56.70 20.18
CA GLU A 814 -22.82 -55.64 20.97
C GLU A 814 -21.92 -56.27 22.03
N VAL A 815 -20.63 -55.90 21.97
CA VAL A 815 -19.67 -56.22 23.01
C VAL A 815 -19.37 -54.98 23.79
N LYS A 816 -19.64 -55.00 25.11
CA LYS A 816 -19.36 -53.86 26.00
C LYS A 816 -18.15 -54.18 26.88
N ILE A 817 -17.19 -53.24 26.86
CA ILE A 817 -15.96 -53.36 27.62
C ILE A 817 -15.90 -52.20 28.63
N ASN A 818 -15.77 -52.52 29.90
CA ASN A 818 -15.53 -51.60 30.99
C ASN A 818 -14.03 -51.32 31.09
N LEU A 819 -13.67 -50.07 31.16
CA LEU A 819 -12.29 -49.59 31.14
C LEU A 819 -12.08 -48.62 32.32
N SER A 820 -11.03 -48.83 33.10
CA SER A 820 -10.64 -47.95 34.17
C SER A 820 -9.16 -48.06 34.48
N VAL A 821 -8.58 -47.01 35.06
CA VAL A 821 -7.22 -47.04 35.59
C VAL A 821 -7.24 -46.90 37.11
N ASP A 822 -6.24 -47.45 37.78
CA ASP A 822 -6.15 -47.45 39.24
C ASP A 822 -5.70 -46.06 39.82
N LYS A 823 -4.97 -45.29 39.02
CA LYS A 823 -4.46 -43.95 39.40
C LYS A 823 -4.53 -42.98 38.20
N SER A 824 -4.40 -41.69 38.49
CA SER A 824 -4.31 -40.63 37.46
C SER A 824 -5.43 -40.66 36.41
N ASN A 825 -6.67 -41.08 36.81
CA ASN A 825 -7.79 -41.13 35.89
C ASN A 825 -8.06 -39.80 35.20
N ASP A 826 -7.80 -38.69 35.87
CA ASP A 826 -7.93 -37.32 35.35
C ASP A 826 -6.89 -36.94 34.27
N ARG A 827 -5.82 -37.75 34.15
CA ARG A 827 -4.72 -37.55 33.18
C ARG A 827 -4.81 -38.51 31.98
N ILE A 828 -5.83 -39.33 31.90
CA ILE A 828 -6.06 -40.25 30.79
C ILE A 828 -6.81 -39.53 29.67
N LEU A 829 -6.24 -39.59 28.48
CA LEU A 829 -6.89 -39.10 27.24
C LEU A 829 -8.00 -40.07 26.84
N GLY A 830 -7.69 -41.37 26.75
CA GLY A 830 -8.62 -42.35 26.30
C GLY A 830 -8.03 -43.76 26.20
N TYR A 831 -8.83 -44.66 25.62
CA TYR A 831 -8.56 -46.07 25.52
C TYR A 831 -8.65 -46.56 24.07
N GLU A 832 -7.58 -47.19 23.58
CA GLU A 832 -7.53 -47.87 22.29
C GLU A 832 -7.96 -49.34 22.47
N ILE A 833 -8.86 -49.81 21.62
CA ILE A 833 -9.39 -51.14 21.63
C ILE A 833 -8.99 -51.86 20.36
N TYR A 834 -8.51 -53.08 20.53
CA TYR A 834 -8.16 -53.98 19.46
C TYR A 834 -9.13 -55.18 19.45
N ARG A 835 -9.47 -55.61 18.25
CA ARG A 835 -10.23 -56.82 18.00
C ARG A 835 -9.46 -57.72 17.04
N ASN A 836 -9.14 -58.96 17.51
CA ASN A 836 -8.32 -59.94 16.76
C ASN A 836 -6.97 -59.33 16.27
N GLY A 837 -6.35 -58.52 17.10
CA GLY A 837 -5.06 -57.91 16.82
C GLY A 837 -5.08 -56.57 16.05
N GLU A 838 -6.24 -56.21 15.48
CA GLU A 838 -6.40 -54.97 14.73
C GLU A 838 -7.12 -53.88 15.55
N PRO A 839 -6.73 -52.62 15.47
CA PRO A 839 -7.47 -51.52 16.09
C PRO A 839 -8.93 -51.54 15.62
N CYS A 840 -9.88 -51.42 16.51
CA CYS A 840 -11.29 -51.32 16.18
C CYS A 840 -12.03 -50.17 16.82
N GLY A 841 -11.39 -49.42 17.69
CA GLY A 841 -11.94 -48.20 18.28
C GLY A 841 -11.00 -47.47 19.22
N PHE A 842 -11.27 -46.17 19.37
CA PHE A 842 -10.71 -45.38 20.44
C PHE A 842 -11.85 -44.61 21.11
N ILE A 843 -11.86 -44.58 22.43
CA ILE A 843 -12.86 -43.87 23.22
C ILE A 843 -12.16 -42.95 24.23
N GLU A 844 -12.57 -41.67 24.28
CA GLU A 844 -12.09 -40.78 25.31
C GLU A 844 -12.56 -41.19 26.69
N ARG A 845 -11.78 -40.88 27.69
CA ARG A 845 -12.13 -41.09 29.09
C ARG A 845 -13.46 -40.46 29.44
N ASP A 846 -14.32 -41.19 30.15
CA ASP A 846 -15.51 -40.58 30.78
C ASP A 846 -15.06 -39.64 31.90
N LYS A 847 -15.38 -38.35 31.74
CA LYS A 847 -14.97 -37.31 32.72
C LYS A 847 -15.86 -37.28 33.97
N VAL A 848 -17.04 -37.94 33.90
CA VAL A 848 -18.02 -37.94 35.00
C VAL A 848 -17.89 -39.19 35.83
N ASN A 849 -17.72 -40.35 35.15
CA ASN A 849 -17.66 -41.66 35.81
C ASN A 849 -16.19 -42.11 35.91
N SER A 850 -15.88 -42.85 36.94
CA SER A 850 -14.56 -43.49 37.15
C SER A 850 -14.27 -44.62 36.15
N GLN A 851 -15.29 -45.08 35.45
CA GLN A 851 -15.21 -46.17 34.47
C GLN A 851 -15.77 -45.68 33.14
N THR A 852 -15.04 -45.94 32.06
CA THR A 852 -15.45 -45.69 30.68
C THR A 852 -15.98 -46.99 30.08
N VAL A 853 -17.06 -46.93 29.33
CA VAL A 853 -17.66 -48.13 28.68
C VAL A 853 -17.53 -47.96 27.17
N TYR A 854 -16.74 -48.84 26.55
CA TYR A 854 -16.67 -48.94 25.09
C TYR A 854 -17.68 -49.98 24.59
N THR A 855 -18.36 -49.68 23.50
CA THR A 855 -19.30 -50.60 22.83
C THR A 855 -18.81 -50.87 21.41
N ASP A 856 -18.50 -52.16 21.13
CA ASP A 856 -18.18 -52.62 19.77
C ASP A 856 -19.40 -53.28 19.16
N THR A 857 -19.69 -52.99 17.90
CA THR A 857 -20.75 -53.67 17.13
C THR A 857 -20.10 -54.65 16.17
N VAL A 858 -20.28 -55.95 16.42
CA VAL A 858 -19.69 -57.02 15.59
C VAL A 858 -20.73 -57.49 14.57
N GLU A 859 -20.49 -57.17 13.29
CA GLU A 859 -21.28 -57.77 12.19
C GLU A 859 -20.76 -59.16 11.85
N ASN A 860 -21.66 -60.15 11.65
CA ASN A 860 -21.34 -61.56 11.27
C ASN A 860 -20.58 -62.38 12.30
N ILE A 861 -21.21 -62.67 13.44
CA ILE A 861 -20.69 -63.59 14.45
C ILE A 861 -21.03 -64.99 14.06
N ASN A 862 -20.42 -65.58 13.05
CA ASN A 862 -20.52 -66.96 12.74
C ASN A 862 -19.45 -67.75 13.52
N ASN A 863 -19.72 -68.10 14.75
CA ASN A 863 -18.93 -69.03 15.60
C ASN A 863 -17.42 -68.72 15.67
N ARG A 864 -17.03 -67.38 15.67
CA ARG A 864 -15.64 -67.05 15.81
C ARG A 864 -15.33 -66.57 17.23
N VAL A 865 -14.23 -67.03 17.77
CA VAL A 865 -13.65 -66.45 18.98
C VAL A 865 -13.17 -65.05 18.64
N VAL A 866 -13.64 -64.07 19.37
CA VAL A 866 -13.20 -62.63 19.21
C VAL A 866 -12.32 -62.30 20.41
N GLU A 867 -11.07 -62.00 20.14
CA GLU A 867 -10.11 -61.59 21.14
C GLU A 867 -10.07 -60.05 21.18
N TYR A 868 -10.16 -59.48 22.36
CA TYR A 868 -10.01 -58.05 22.56
C TYR A 868 -8.77 -57.76 23.39
N LYS A 869 -8.16 -56.63 23.08
CA LYS A 869 -7.08 -56.02 23.84
C LYS A 869 -7.39 -54.55 24.05
N ALA A 870 -7.04 -53.99 25.20
CA ALA A 870 -7.18 -52.57 25.50
C ALA A 870 -5.85 -51.98 26.00
N VAL A 871 -5.62 -50.72 25.66
CA VAL A 871 -4.51 -49.90 26.12
C VAL A 871 -5.07 -48.52 26.48
N ALA A 872 -4.67 -47.95 27.60
CA ALA A 872 -4.99 -46.56 27.91
C ALA A 872 -3.79 -45.65 27.55
N TYR A 873 -4.10 -44.44 27.15
CA TYR A 873 -3.09 -43.41 26.87
C TYR A 873 -3.36 -42.17 27.72
N ASP A 874 -2.30 -41.59 28.25
CA ASP A 874 -2.37 -40.27 28.85
C ASP A 874 -2.40 -39.16 27.80
N TYR A 875 -2.45 -37.86 28.23
CA TYR A 875 -2.46 -36.71 27.33
C TYR A 875 -1.14 -36.49 26.58
N ASN A 876 -0.04 -37.15 27.02
CA ASN A 876 1.22 -37.24 26.30
C ASN A 876 1.34 -38.45 25.40
N LEU A 877 0.24 -39.23 25.26
CA LEU A 877 0.18 -40.49 24.51
C LEU A 877 1.15 -41.56 25.02
N ASN A 878 1.51 -41.54 26.30
CA ASN A 878 2.23 -42.64 26.92
C ASN A 878 1.24 -43.76 27.21
N PRO A 879 1.55 -45.00 26.81
CA PRO A 879 0.64 -46.15 27.03
C PRO A 879 0.75 -46.70 28.46
N THR A 880 -0.35 -47.26 28.95
CA THR A 880 -0.34 -48.14 30.13
C THR A 880 0.08 -49.57 29.73
N ASN A 881 0.01 -50.51 30.67
CA ASN A 881 0.04 -51.94 30.38
C ASN A 881 -1.10 -52.31 29.41
N GLU A 882 -0.88 -53.31 28.57
CA GLU A 882 -1.91 -53.94 27.75
C GLU A 882 -2.74 -54.92 28.59
N VAL A 883 -4.05 -54.93 28.38
CA VAL A 883 -4.96 -55.89 29.00
C VAL A 883 -5.63 -56.72 27.91
N GLN A 884 -5.40 -58.02 27.94
CA GLN A 884 -6.01 -59.00 27.03
C GLN A 884 -7.35 -59.43 27.56
N LEU A 885 -8.35 -59.50 26.70
CA LEU A 885 -9.74 -59.91 26.98
C LEU A 885 -10.14 -61.01 25.98
N GLY A 886 -10.38 -62.24 26.41
CA GLY A 886 -10.83 -63.31 25.55
C GLY A 886 -9.82 -64.38 25.23
#